data_caf234e75ea87876a1161b1970b081dd
#
_entry.id   caf234e75ea87876a1161b1970b081dd
#
_cell.length_a   1.000
_cell.length_b   1.000
_cell.length_c   1.000
_cell.angle_alpha   90.00
_cell.angle_beta   90.00
_cell.angle_gamma   90.00
#
_symmetry.space_group_name_H-M   'P 1'
#
loop_
_entity.id
_entity.type
_entity.pdbx_description
1 polymer ?
#
loop_
_entity_poly.entity_id
_entity_poly.type
_entity_poly.pdbx_seq_one_letter_code
_entity_poly.pdbx_strand_id
1 'polypeptide(L)'
;MGVDQMVLPLTRHFAKEGSIPTLAALLERSAACKALASFPSYTANNWPVIATGAHTGTHGAFSWFIEMPDGQDVFSLTSLGINAEFIWEAAERQGLKSAAVHYPGSAPSRLKSGYVIDGFAGPAYAACPFELAPAEAYLTHPELKEHALREVSLQPAVGWRGLPAGGPPPLSTPLTVRTKREEDSQNWQAVALGGANGYDRVVVCKGKDLADAIGTVTLKQWSDWGTVTIGAREGSVRFKLTELSPDGKRMKLYRSQIMPTSEFAEPVAIGRELVQKIGPYQEHVSQMFASMGAVDYDTCVEEADYQAQWFAKAALYLTQEKGCDLFYCHWHFLDDINHWHLAHLDPKWVRYDAKEAPHHWEAVRKAYQAVDRMMATLLAGVTPDDYVVIISDHGCSPINRIAFIERFLFDKGFLVLKSPDAPKSTMAENWYDLIDWQQSKVWLHEGVFLDTFNIYVNAARGSAEYEAIQRDLVRELRTWVDDKAQQTVAGLVLPRRDAELIGLWGDQLGDVVVVLEGGYQTGRKDSPTALADNAGHVASGHGRMLPTYESTYGTEKAIFVISGPGIKKGYERPAEQLGHIRLVDVTPTLCHLLGIQPPAQAQGAIAYDLLEGHEMARQRPTPTPHVEGLSDYKRWLLEHFYTKGVLSEESIPC
;
A
#
# COMPACT_ATOMS: atom_id res chain seq x y z
N MET A 1 -10.20 -10.61 3.59
CA MET A 1 -9.97 -9.20 4.00
C MET A 1 -8.48 -8.92 3.91
N GLY A 2 -8.07 -8.18 2.88
CA GLY A 2 -6.70 -7.68 2.74
C GLY A 2 -6.53 -6.42 3.59
N VAL A 3 -5.53 -6.40 4.46
CA VAL A 3 -5.16 -5.25 5.30
C VAL A 3 -3.68 -4.99 5.09
N ASP A 4 -3.38 -3.98 4.27
CA ASP A 4 -2.02 -3.65 3.86
C ASP A 4 -1.11 -3.42 5.06
N GLN A 5 0.09 -4.01 5.02
CA GLN A 5 1.10 -3.88 6.08
C GLN A 5 0.66 -4.30 7.50
N MET A 6 -0.44 -5.01 7.66
CA MET A 6 -0.81 -5.55 8.98
C MET A 6 0.21 -6.61 9.41
N VAL A 7 0.74 -6.47 10.64
CA VAL A 7 1.78 -7.38 11.13
C VAL A 7 1.35 -8.14 12.39
N LEU A 8 1.67 -9.42 12.43
CA LEU A 8 1.24 -10.31 13.53
C LEU A 8 1.79 -9.88 14.91
N PRO A 9 3.04 -9.38 15.07
CA PRO A 9 3.53 -8.92 16.37
C PRO A 9 2.69 -7.79 16.98
N LEU A 10 2.34 -6.76 16.21
CA LEU A 10 1.48 -5.66 16.69
C LEU A 10 0.04 -6.12 16.93
N THR A 11 -0.50 -6.97 16.05
CA THR A 11 -1.83 -7.56 16.26
C THR A 11 -1.92 -8.28 17.61
N ARG A 12 -0.92 -9.08 17.95
CA ARG A 12 -0.86 -9.76 19.25
C ARG A 12 -0.65 -8.81 20.42
N HIS A 13 0.17 -7.78 20.23
CA HIS A 13 0.39 -6.75 21.24
C HIS A 13 -0.93 -6.07 21.61
N PHE A 14 -1.68 -5.58 20.63
CA PHE A 14 -2.95 -4.90 20.86
C PHE A 14 -4.08 -5.84 21.31
N ALA A 15 -4.07 -7.10 20.86
CA ALA A 15 -4.99 -8.13 21.36
C ALA A 15 -4.76 -8.39 22.85
N LYS A 16 -3.50 -8.54 23.29
CA LYS A 16 -3.12 -8.71 24.70
C LYS A 16 -3.43 -7.47 25.55
N GLU A 17 -3.27 -6.29 24.99
CA GLU A 17 -3.63 -5.03 25.63
C GLU A 17 -5.16 -4.89 25.82
N GLY A 18 -5.96 -5.58 25.00
CA GLY A 18 -7.42 -5.49 24.98
C GLY A 18 -7.98 -4.38 24.10
N SER A 19 -7.14 -3.72 23.29
CA SER A 19 -7.55 -2.62 22.41
C SER A 19 -8.34 -3.09 21.18
N ILE A 20 -8.20 -4.36 20.79
CA ILE A 20 -8.80 -4.97 19.59
C ILE A 20 -9.50 -6.30 19.93
N PRO A 21 -10.61 -6.25 20.68
CA PRO A 21 -11.25 -7.44 21.23
C PRO A 21 -11.81 -8.41 20.16
N THR A 22 -12.27 -7.89 19.02
CA THR A 22 -12.80 -8.70 17.92
C THR A 22 -11.69 -9.54 17.26
N LEU A 23 -10.57 -8.91 16.96
CA LEU A 23 -9.40 -9.59 16.40
C LEU A 23 -8.80 -10.58 17.41
N ALA A 24 -8.77 -10.24 18.70
CA ALA A 24 -8.33 -11.14 19.76
C ALA A 24 -9.17 -12.43 19.77
N ALA A 25 -10.51 -12.32 19.79
CA ALA A 25 -11.41 -13.45 19.73
C ALA A 25 -11.31 -14.25 18.40
N LEU A 26 -11.02 -13.56 17.29
CA LEU A 26 -10.79 -14.22 16.00
C LEU A 26 -9.51 -15.06 16.03
N LEU A 27 -8.41 -14.54 16.57
CA LEU A 27 -7.13 -15.25 16.69
C LEU A 27 -7.27 -16.55 17.49
N GLU A 28 -8.07 -16.58 18.56
CA GLU A 28 -8.30 -17.76 19.38
C GLU A 28 -8.96 -18.91 18.61
N ARG A 29 -9.76 -18.61 17.61
CA ARG A 29 -10.49 -19.61 16.78
C ARG A 29 -9.91 -19.81 15.39
N SER A 30 -8.74 -19.25 15.12
CA SER A 30 -8.07 -19.25 13.81
C SER A 30 -6.76 -20.00 13.84
N ALA A 31 -6.27 -20.36 12.65
CA ALA A 31 -4.85 -20.57 12.43
C ALA A 31 -4.22 -19.24 12.03
N ALA A 32 -3.14 -18.86 12.71
CA ALA A 32 -2.43 -17.60 12.47
C ALA A 32 -0.95 -17.85 12.23
N CYS A 33 -0.37 -17.19 11.21
CA CYS A 33 1.05 -17.30 10.90
C CYS A 33 1.60 -16.04 10.26
N LYS A 34 2.93 -15.90 10.32
CA LYS A 34 3.67 -14.98 9.48
C LYS A 34 3.82 -15.60 8.10
N ALA A 35 3.54 -14.85 7.05
CA ALA A 35 3.69 -15.27 5.68
C ALA A 35 4.89 -14.54 5.04
N LEU A 36 5.71 -15.28 4.30
CA LEU A 36 6.83 -14.70 3.59
C LEU A 36 6.33 -14.01 2.33
N ALA A 37 6.57 -12.71 2.24
CA ALA A 37 6.28 -11.93 1.05
C ALA A 37 7.20 -12.34 -0.11
N SER A 38 6.69 -12.27 -1.34
CA SER A 38 7.50 -12.42 -2.53
C SER A 38 8.33 -11.16 -2.75
N PHE A 39 9.55 -11.33 -3.23
CA PHE A 39 10.41 -10.20 -3.55
C PHE A 39 10.08 -9.65 -4.95
N PRO A 40 10.06 -8.32 -5.13
CA PRO A 40 10.14 -7.26 -4.12
C PRO A 40 8.86 -7.20 -3.27
N SER A 41 9.02 -6.88 -1.96
CA SER A 41 7.90 -6.89 -1.01
C SER A 41 7.07 -5.61 -1.12
N TYR A 42 6.47 -5.37 -2.31
CA TYR A 42 5.63 -4.22 -2.63
C TYR A 42 4.17 -4.60 -2.79
N THR A 43 3.30 -3.66 -2.51
CA THR A 43 1.86 -3.71 -2.79
C THR A 43 1.56 -4.16 -4.22
N ALA A 44 2.23 -3.52 -5.20
CA ALA A 44 2.04 -3.81 -6.62
C ALA A 44 2.40 -5.24 -7.04
N ASN A 45 3.32 -5.88 -6.34
CA ASN A 45 3.74 -7.25 -6.58
C ASN A 45 2.91 -8.26 -5.78
N ASN A 46 2.77 -8.04 -4.48
CA ASN A 46 2.29 -9.10 -3.58
C ASN A 46 0.77 -9.30 -3.58
N TRP A 47 -0.03 -8.28 -3.87
CA TRP A 47 -1.48 -8.50 -4.08
C TRP A 47 -1.75 -9.38 -5.30
N PRO A 48 -1.11 -9.19 -6.47
CA PRO A 48 -1.17 -10.19 -7.55
C PRO A 48 -0.67 -11.58 -7.15
N VAL A 49 0.43 -11.70 -6.37
CA VAL A 49 0.91 -13.00 -5.87
C VAL A 49 -0.19 -13.71 -5.05
N ILE A 50 -0.83 -13.00 -4.12
CA ILE A 50 -1.91 -13.53 -3.29
C ILE A 50 -3.09 -13.97 -4.16
N ALA A 51 -3.51 -13.15 -5.12
CA ALA A 51 -4.72 -13.40 -5.89
C ALA A 51 -4.54 -14.43 -7.02
N THR A 52 -3.31 -14.66 -7.49
CA THR A 52 -3.02 -15.62 -8.58
C THR A 52 -2.41 -16.92 -8.08
N GLY A 53 -1.77 -16.90 -6.91
CA GLY A 53 -0.93 -18.01 -6.45
C GLY A 53 0.32 -18.21 -7.32
N ALA A 54 0.70 -17.22 -8.13
CA ALA A 54 1.84 -17.26 -9.04
C ALA A 54 2.98 -16.37 -8.55
N HIS A 55 4.22 -16.76 -8.85
CA HIS A 55 5.40 -15.95 -8.56
C HIS A 55 5.47 -14.71 -9.45
N THR A 56 6.21 -13.70 -8.99
CA THR A 56 6.45 -12.43 -9.69
C THR A 56 6.86 -12.62 -11.15
N GLY A 57 7.79 -13.56 -11.42
CA GLY A 57 8.24 -13.85 -12.78
C GLY A 57 7.14 -14.41 -13.69
N THR A 58 6.07 -15.00 -13.12
CA THR A 58 4.93 -15.51 -13.89
C THR A 58 3.89 -14.46 -14.14
N HIS A 59 3.46 -13.71 -13.09
CA HIS A 59 2.42 -12.70 -13.28
C HIS A 59 2.94 -11.37 -13.86
N GLY A 60 4.25 -11.10 -13.81
CA GLY A 60 4.90 -10.01 -14.52
C GLY A 60 4.93 -8.66 -13.79
N ALA A 61 4.29 -8.50 -12.64
CA ALA A 61 4.30 -7.23 -11.90
C ALA A 61 5.56 -7.13 -11.02
N PHE A 62 6.69 -6.74 -11.60
CA PHE A 62 7.97 -6.58 -10.91
C PHE A 62 8.06 -5.27 -10.14
N SER A 63 7.36 -4.24 -10.61
CA SER A 63 7.46 -2.87 -10.16
C SER A 63 6.09 -2.20 -10.21
N TRP A 64 6.05 -0.91 -9.94
CA TRP A 64 4.84 -0.09 -10.07
C TRP A 64 4.37 0.07 -11.52
N PHE A 65 5.28 -0.10 -12.49
CA PHE A 65 4.97 -0.07 -13.91
C PHE A 65 5.45 -1.35 -14.59
N ILE A 66 4.68 -1.79 -15.57
CA ILE A 66 5.00 -2.92 -16.43
C ILE A 66 5.12 -2.38 -17.85
N GLU A 67 6.28 -2.56 -18.47
CA GLU A 67 6.47 -2.26 -19.88
C GLU A 67 5.75 -3.32 -20.73
N MET A 68 4.78 -2.87 -21.53
CA MET A 68 4.03 -3.73 -22.44
C MET A 68 4.82 -3.99 -23.73
N PRO A 69 4.49 -5.05 -24.50
CA PRO A 69 5.20 -5.37 -25.74
C PRO A 69 5.22 -4.27 -26.81
N ASP A 70 4.31 -3.30 -26.72
CA ASP A 70 4.25 -2.12 -27.60
C ASP A 70 5.08 -0.93 -27.08
N GLY A 71 5.81 -1.11 -25.98
CA GLY A 71 6.65 -0.10 -25.35
C GLY A 71 5.87 0.92 -24.50
N GLN A 72 4.60 0.66 -24.21
CA GLN A 72 3.83 1.48 -23.28
C GLN A 72 3.99 0.96 -21.85
N ASP A 73 4.12 1.87 -20.91
CA ASP A 73 4.09 1.54 -19.48
C ASP A 73 2.65 1.46 -18.99
N VAL A 74 2.30 0.33 -18.38
CA VAL A 74 1.02 0.11 -17.71
C VAL A 74 1.25 0.03 -16.20
N PHE A 75 0.40 0.72 -15.44
CA PHE A 75 0.47 0.67 -14.00
C PHE A 75 0.14 -0.74 -13.49
N SER A 76 1.05 -1.33 -12.70
CA SER A 76 0.96 -2.75 -12.30
C SER A 76 -0.17 -3.07 -11.33
N LEU A 77 -0.80 -2.04 -10.75
CA LEU A 77 -2.01 -2.20 -9.94
C LEU A 77 -3.29 -2.38 -10.76
N THR A 78 -3.17 -2.48 -12.10
CA THR A 78 -4.29 -2.81 -12.99
C THR A 78 -4.25 -4.26 -13.44
N SER A 79 -5.39 -4.80 -13.85
CA SER A 79 -5.46 -6.17 -14.38
C SER A 79 -4.77 -6.33 -15.73
N LEU A 80 -4.49 -5.23 -16.45
CA LEU A 80 -4.02 -5.24 -17.84
C LEU A 80 -2.61 -5.84 -17.98
N GLY A 81 -1.73 -5.59 -16.99
CA GLY A 81 -0.35 -6.07 -16.99
C GLY A 81 -0.14 -7.43 -16.30
N ILE A 82 -1.17 -8.02 -15.70
CA ILE A 82 -1.03 -9.28 -14.96
C ILE A 82 -1.21 -10.48 -15.88
N ASN A 83 -0.14 -11.24 -16.09
CA ASN A 83 -0.08 -12.39 -17.02
C ASN A 83 -0.48 -13.72 -16.37
N ALA A 84 -1.35 -13.69 -15.35
CA ALA A 84 -1.84 -14.87 -14.67
C ALA A 84 -3.34 -14.77 -14.43
N GLU A 85 -4.00 -15.93 -14.32
CA GLU A 85 -5.41 -16.05 -13.93
C GLU A 85 -5.55 -15.70 -12.46
N PHE A 86 -6.52 -14.88 -12.12
CA PHE A 86 -6.86 -14.60 -10.73
C PHE A 86 -7.79 -15.67 -10.15
N ILE A 87 -7.79 -15.82 -8.82
CA ILE A 87 -8.68 -16.78 -8.14
C ILE A 87 -10.16 -16.52 -8.42
N TRP A 88 -10.59 -15.28 -8.58
CA TRP A 88 -11.98 -14.96 -8.94
C TRP A 88 -12.33 -15.35 -10.38
N GLU A 89 -11.37 -15.34 -11.32
CA GLU A 89 -11.57 -15.90 -12.68
C GLU A 89 -11.64 -17.42 -12.63
N ALA A 90 -10.74 -18.05 -11.86
CA ALA A 90 -10.76 -19.51 -11.64
C ALA A 90 -12.06 -19.99 -10.97
N ALA A 91 -12.59 -19.22 -10.04
CA ALA A 91 -13.88 -19.47 -9.40
C ALA A 91 -15.04 -19.32 -10.40
N GLU A 92 -15.07 -18.24 -11.20
CA GLU A 92 -16.11 -18.01 -12.20
C GLU A 92 -16.19 -19.14 -13.24
N ARG A 93 -15.05 -19.63 -13.75
CA ARG A 93 -15.05 -20.76 -14.71
C ARG A 93 -15.56 -22.06 -14.12
N GLN A 94 -15.73 -22.12 -12.80
CA GLN A 94 -16.27 -23.28 -12.07
C GLN A 94 -17.65 -22.97 -11.46
N GLY A 95 -18.29 -21.88 -11.89
CA GLY A 95 -19.66 -21.55 -11.57
C GLY A 95 -19.85 -20.77 -10.27
N LEU A 96 -18.77 -20.34 -9.61
CA LEU A 96 -18.84 -19.48 -8.43
C LEU A 96 -18.83 -18.01 -8.82
N LYS A 97 -19.43 -17.18 -8.00
CA LYS A 97 -19.49 -15.74 -8.21
C LYS A 97 -18.60 -15.00 -7.24
N SER A 98 -17.85 -14.03 -7.74
CA SER A 98 -16.86 -13.30 -6.95
C SER A 98 -17.12 -11.80 -6.94
N ALA A 99 -16.65 -11.13 -5.88
CA ALA A 99 -16.55 -9.68 -5.79
C ALA A 99 -15.19 -9.27 -5.29
N ALA A 100 -14.56 -8.32 -5.98
CA ALA A 100 -13.31 -7.67 -5.57
C ALA A 100 -13.59 -6.19 -5.31
N VAL A 101 -13.22 -5.70 -4.12
CA VAL A 101 -13.44 -4.32 -3.68
C VAL A 101 -12.12 -3.67 -3.36
N HIS A 102 -11.76 -2.62 -4.08
CA HIS A 102 -10.52 -1.87 -3.86
C HIS A 102 -9.26 -2.77 -3.92
N TYR A 103 -9.32 -3.88 -4.65
CA TYR A 103 -8.25 -4.87 -4.67
C TYR A 103 -7.26 -4.60 -5.81
N PRO A 104 -5.94 -4.44 -5.52
CA PRO A 104 -4.93 -4.16 -6.52
C PRO A 104 -4.90 -5.22 -7.62
N GLY A 105 -4.92 -4.78 -8.87
CA GLY A 105 -4.93 -5.67 -10.04
C GLY A 105 -6.31 -6.20 -10.43
N SER A 106 -7.42 -5.80 -9.76
CA SER A 106 -8.76 -6.28 -10.12
C SER A 106 -9.43 -5.49 -11.25
N ALA A 107 -9.10 -4.21 -11.42
CA ALA A 107 -9.69 -3.36 -12.46
C ALA A 107 -8.72 -3.10 -13.64
N PRO A 108 -9.24 -2.95 -14.88
CA PRO A 108 -10.61 -3.24 -15.30
C PRO A 108 -11.00 -4.70 -15.09
N SER A 109 -12.29 -4.96 -14.89
CA SER A 109 -12.78 -6.30 -14.57
C SER A 109 -12.51 -7.31 -15.70
N ARG A 110 -12.02 -8.49 -15.35
CA ARG A 110 -11.95 -9.65 -16.27
C ARG A 110 -13.12 -10.62 -16.08
N LEU A 111 -13.99 -10.35 -15.09
CA LEU A 111 -15.16 -11.18 -14.77
C LEU A 111 -16.31 -10.90 -15.74
N LYS A 112 -17.07 -11.95 -16.05
CA LYS A 112 -18.30 -11.87 -16.85
C LYS A 112 -19.56 -11.74 -15.99
N SER A 113 -19.53 -12.30 -14.78
CA SER A 113 -20.70 -12.40 -13.88
C SER A 113 -20.47 -11.88 -12.46
N GLY A 114 -19.21 -11.54 -12.11
CA GLY A 114 -18.85 -11.01 -10.81
C GLY A 114 -18.94 -9.49 -10.70
N TYR A 115 -18.34 -8.96 -9.65
CA TYR A 115 -18.30 -7.51 -9.37
C TYR A 115 -16.87 -7.06 -9.07
N VAL A 116 -16.48 -5.93 -9.67
CA VAL A 116 -15.26 -5.20 -9.30
C VAL A 116 -15.66 -3.78 -8.90
N ILE A 117 -15.28 -3.39 -7.71
CA ILE A 117 -15.55 -2.07 -7.15
C ILE A 117 -14.20 -1.41 -6.89
N ASP A 118 -13.89 -0.36 -7.63
CA ASP A 118 -12.62 0.33 -7.60
C ASP A 118 -11.43 -0.66 -7.50
N GLY A 119 -10.48 -0.60 -8.35
CA GLY A 119 -9.38 -1.58 -8.38
C GLY A 119 -8.12 -1.12 -7.68
N PHE A 120 -8.20 -0.15 -6.77
CA PHE A 120 -7.05 0.49 -6.12
C PHE A 120 -5.95 0.86 -7.13
N ALA A 121 -6.01 2.07 -7.65
CA ALA A 121 -5.05 2.56 -8.64
C ALA A 121 -3.76 3.13 -8.03
N GLY A 122 -3.55 2.98 -6.73
CA GLY A 122 -2.34 3.41 -6.05
C GLY A 122 -2.58 3.97 -4.65
N PRO A 123 -1.50 4.26 -3.93
CA PRO A 123 -1.58 4.86 -2.61
C PRO A 123 -2.30 6.21 -2.66
N ALA A 124 -2.80 6.67 -1.54
CA ALA A 124 -3.69 7.83 -1.38
C ALA A 124 -3.24 9.15 -2.05
N TYR A 125 -1.97 9.26 -2.37
CA TYR A 125 -1.41 10.40 -3.11
C TYR A 125 -1.41 10.19 -4.65
N ALA A 126 -1.71 8.98 -5.12
CA ALA A 126 -1.92 8.73 -6.54
C ALA A 126 -3.38 9.03 -6.89
N ALA A 127 -3.60 9.71 -8.00
CA ALA A 127 -4.94 10.10 -8.40
C ALA A 127 -5.82 8.87 -8.66
N CYS A 128 -6.90 8.72 -7.89
CA CYS A 128 -7.93 7.73 -8.14
C CYS A 128 -8.51 7.90 -9.55
N PRO A 129 -8.55 6.85 -10.40
CA PRO A 129 -9.02 6.98 -11.78
C PRO A 129 -10.50 7.35 -11.87
N PHE A 130 -11.28 7.04 -10.84
CA PHE A 130 -12.74 7.27 -10.84
C PHE A 130 -13.13 8.63 -10.26
N GLU A 131 -12.32 9.27 -9.42
CA GLU A 131 -12.67 10.53 -8.78
C GLU A 131 -13.03 11.62 -9.80
N LEU A 132 -14.01 12.45 -9.47
CA LEU A 132 -14.41 13.61 -10.25
C LEU A 132 -13.56 14.83 -9.91
N ALA A 133 -13.18 14.95 -8.65
CA ALA A 133 -12.26 15.97 -8.15
C ALA A 133 -11.44 15.44 -6.98
N PRO A 134 -10.11 15.69 -6.94
CA PRO A 134 -9.27 15.31 -5.82
C PRO A 134 -9.66 16.07 -4.55
N ALA A 135 -9.33 15.53 -3.38
CA ALA A 135 -9.53 16.23 -2.13
C ALA A 135 -8.74 17.55 -2.10
N GLU A 136 -9.26 18.56 -1.39
CA GLU A 136 -8.61 19.86 -1.23
C GLU A 136 -8.86 20.42 0.19
N ALA A 137 -7.93 21.23 0.68
CA ALA A 137 -8.11 21.98 1.90
C ALA A 137 -8.01 23.49 1.65
N TYR A 138 -8.91 24.27 2.24
CA TYR A 138 -9.01 25.71 2.13
C TYR A 138 -8.62 26.34 3.47
N LEU A 139 -7.50 27.08 3.47
CA LEU A 139 -6.89 27.60 4.69
C LEU A 139 -6.69 29.12 4.60
N THR A 140 -6.97 29.84 5.70
CA THR A 140 -6.66 31.28 5.75
C THR A 140 -5.17 31.55 5.96
N HIS A 141 -4.40 30.59 6.49
CA HIS A 141 -2.97 30.69 6.78
C HIS A 141 -2.30 29.35 6.52
N PRO A 142 -2.05 28.97 5.26
CA PRO A 142 -1.31 27.75 4.96
C PRO A 142 0.16 27.90 5.36
N GLU A 143 0.69 26.92 6.08
CA GLU A 143 2.10 26.87 6.47
C GLU A 143 3.00 26.40 5.32
N LEU A 144 2.42 25.60 4.42
CA LEU A 144 3.09 25.04 3.25
C LEU A 144 2.39 25.51 1.97
N LYS A 145 3.16 25.61 0.88
CA LYS A 145 2.64 25.89 -0.46
C LYS A 145 2.55 24.58 -1.24
N GLU A 146 1.48 23.86 -1.03
CA GLU A 146 1.23 22.60 -1.70
C GLU A 146 0.03 22.71 -2.65
N HIS A 147 0.04 21.92 -3.72
CA HIS A 147 -0.97 22.01 -4.77
C HIS A 147 -2.40 21.71 -4.30
N ALA A 148 -2.53 20.85 -3.28
CA ALA A 148 -3.81 20.49 -2.66
C ALA A 148 -4.30 21.49 -1.58
N LEU A 149 -3.45 22.45 -1.18
CA LEU A 149 -3.78 23.51 -0.22
C LEU A 149 -4.16 24.79 -0.94
N ARG A 150 -5.31 25.37 -0.58
CA ARG A 150 -5.82 26.61 -1.13
C ARG A 150 -5.80 27.71 -0.07
N GLU A 151 -5.01 28.73 -0.31
CA GLU A 151 -5.10 29.93 0.50
C GLU A 151 -6.41 30.67 0.19
N VAL A 152 -7.18 30.98 1.23
CA VAL A 152 -8.43 31.72 1.13
C VAL A 152 -8.46 32.86 2.12
N SER A 153 -9.32 33.86 1.88
CA SER A 153 -9.50 35.00 2.76
C SER A 153 -10.99 35.22 3.01
N LEU A 154 -11.40 35.18 4.28
CA LEU A 154 -12.75 35.48 4.69
C LEU A 154 -13.01 36.98 4.62
N GLN A 155 -13.98 37.41 3.84
CA GLN A 155 -14.39 38.79 3.63
C GLN A 155 -15.88 38.96 4.01
N PRO A 156 -16.35 40.22 4.30
CA PRO A 156 -17.78 40.41 4.55
C PRO A 156 -18.66 39.80 3.46
N ALA A 157 -19.67 39.06 3.87
CA ALA A 157 -20.57 38.34 2.95
C ALA A 157 -21.50 39.31 2.25
N VAL A 158 -21.13 39.76 1.06
CA VAL A 158 -21.92 40.70 0.24
C VAL A 158 -22.68 39.94 -0.86
N GLY A 159 -23.94 40.32 -1.04
CA GLY A 159 -24.81 39.76 -2.09
C GLY A 159 -25.33 38.35 -1.81
N TRP A 160 -25.31 37.91 -0.57
CA TRP A 160 -25.88 36.63 -0.13
C TRP A 160 -27.38 36.73 0.12
N ARG A 161 -28.09 35.64 -0.15
CA ARG A 161 -29.50 35.43 0.18
C ARG A 161 -29.64 34.42 1.32
N GLY A 162 -30.70 34.60 2.12
CA GLY A 162 -31.06 33.64 3.18
C GLY A 162 -30.18 33.70 4.43
N LEU A 163 -29.30 34.68 4.58
CA LEU A 163 -28.45 34.79 5.78
C LEU A 163 -29.30 35.01 7.04
N PRO A 164 -28.98 34.32 8.17
CA PRO A 164 -29.70 34.47 9.43
C PRO A 164 -29.49 35.87 10.01
N ALA A 165 -30.52 36.38 10.68
CA ALA A 165 -30.42 37.61 11.48
C ALA A 165 -29.74 37.30 12.83
N GLY A 166 -28.90 38.22 13.31
CA GLY A 166 -28.19 38.08 14.56
C GLY A 166 -26.82 37.38 14.44
N GLY A 167 -26.05 37.40 15.53
CA GLY A 167 -24.65 36.92 15.52
C GLY A 167 -23.66 37.90 14.91
N PRO A 168 -22.39 37.49 14.70
CA PRO A 168 -21.39 38.30 14.05
C PRO A 168 -21.74 38.51 12.58
N PRO A 169 -21.30 39.61 11.94
CA PRO A 169 -21.51 39.83 10.51
C PRO A 169 -20.99 38.65 9.69
N PRO A 170 -21.79 37.99 8.84
CA PRO A 170 -21.33 36.84 8.06
C PRO A 170 -20.09 37.15 7.23
N LEU A 171 -19.12 36.22 7.19
CA LEU A 171 -17.93 36.28 6.35
C LEU A 171 -17.98 35.21 5.28
N SER A 172 -17.51 35.48 4.08
CA SER A 172 -17.53 34.52 2.99
C SER A 172 -16.23 34.50 2.18
N THR A 173 -15.99 33.39 1.50
CA THR A 173 -14.89 33.23 0.57
C THR A 173 -15.30 32.34 -0.60
N PRO A 174 -14.81 32.57 -1.83
CA PRO A 174 -14.96 31.63 -2.91
C PRO A 174 -14.10 30.38 -2.66
N LEU A 175 -14.59 29.23 -3.10
CA LEU A 175 -13.88 27.95 -3.10
C LEU A 175 -13.75 27.48 -4.54
N THR A 176 -12.56 27.59 -5.12
CA THR A 176 -12.29 26.99 -6.43
C THR A 176 -12.15 25.48 -6.25
N VAL A 177 -13.01 24.72 -6.89
CA VAL A 177 -13.00 23.26 -6.92
C VAL A 177 -12.35 22.83 -8.22
N ARG A 178 -11.14 22.33 -8.14
CA ARG A 178 -10.46 21.72 -9.30
C ARG A 178 -10.97 20.34 -9.54
N THR A 179 -11.13 20.00 -10.78
CA THR A 179 -11.58 18.69 -11.24
C THR A 179 -10.52 18.08 -12.17
N LYS A 180 -10.62 16.80 -12.47
CA LYS A 180 -9.69 16.13 -13.41
C LYS A 180 -9.73 16.74 -14.82
N ARG A 181 -10.89 17.29 -15.22
CA ARG A 181 -11.03 18.05 -16.47
C ARG A 181 -11.14 19.52 -16.10
N GLU A 182 -10.19 20.31 -16.49
CA GLU A 182 -10.13 21.74 -16.11
C GLU A 182 -11.43 22.48 -16.49
N GLU A 183 -12.04 22.13 -17.62
CA GLU A 183 -13.30 22.69 -18.09
C GLU A 183 -14.51 22.41 -17.17
N ASP A 184 -14.46 21.38 -16.33
CA ASP A 184 -15.50 21.03 -15.37
C ASP A 184 -15.30 21.69 -14.00
N SER A 185 -14.20 22.45 -13.81
CA SER A 185 -13.88 23.14 -12.55
C SER A 185 -14.99 24.11 -12.14
N GLN A 186 -15.25 24.19 -10.83
CA GLN A 186 -16.37 24.95 -10.28
C GLN A 186 -15.89 26.00 -9.27
N ASN A 187 -16.70 27.01 -9.06
CA ASN A 187 -16.50 28.01 -8.03
C ASN A 187 -17.68 27.98 -7.06
N TRP A 188 -17.48 27.33 -5.93
CA TRP A 188 -18.44 27.34 -4.83
C TRP A 188 -18.21 28.51 -3.91
N GLN A 189 -19.07 28.69 -2.91
CA GLN A 189 -18.96 29.74 -1.92
C GLN A 189 -19.04 29.14 -0.52
N ALA A 190 -18.14 29.53 0.38
CA ALA A 190 -18.26 29.24 1.78
C ALA A 190 -18.68 30.50 2.54
N VAL A 191 -19.61 30.36 3.50
CA VAL A 191 -19.99 31.42 4.42
C VAL A 191 -19.82 30.95 5.86
N ALA A 192 -19.04 31.69 6.64
CA ALA A 192 -18.87 31.52 8.07
C ALA A 192 -20.00 32.27 8.80
N LEU A 193 -20.73 31.54 9.60
CA LEU A 193 -21.85 32.02 10.42
C LEU A 193 -21.55 31.75 11.91
N GLY A 194 -22.25 32.41 12.79
CA GLY A 194 -22.05 32.21 14.22
C GLY A 194 -23.15 32.80 15.09
N GLY A 195 -22.95 32.66 16.38
CA GLY A 195 -23.87 33.16 17.44
C GLY A 195 -23.20 34.18 18.36
N ALA A 196 -23.66 34.26 19.60
CA ALA A 196 -23.18 35.23 20.59
C ALA A 196 -21.67 35.09 20.93
N ASN A 197 -21.09 33.90 20.72
CA ASN A 197 -19.69 33.58 21.03
C ASN A 197 -18.73 33.68 19.83
N GLY A 198 -19.18 34.26 18.71
CA GLY A 198 -18.38 34.33 17.48
C GLY A 198 -18.78 33.32 16.42
N TYR A 199 -17.91 33.10 15.44
CA TYR A 199 -18.16 32.14 14.36
C TYR A 199 -18.04 30.70 14.88
N ASP A 200 -19.01 29.85 14.50
CA ASP A 200 -19.11 28.46 14.98
C ASP A 200 -19.36 27.41 13.88
N ARG A 201 -19.69 27.85 12.66
CA ARG A 201 -19.97 26.96 11.54
C ARG A 201 -19.66 27.59 10.19
N VAL A 202 -19.49 26.73 9.20
CA VAL A 202 -19.33 27.11 7.79
C VAL A 202 -20.39 26.40 6.96
N VAL A 203 -21.06 27.14 6.09
CA VAL A 203 -21.98 26.58 5.08
C VAL A 203 -21.30 26.70 3.71
N VAL A 204 -21.20 25.59 2.98
CA VAL A 204 -20.69 25.56 1.62
C VAL A 204 -21.88 25.50 0.67
N CYS A 205 -21.94 26.41 -0.29
CA CYS A 205 -23.03 26.57 -1.24
C CYS A 205 -22.52 26.56 -2.69
N LYS A 206 -23.36 26.18 -3.65
CA LYS A 206 -23.04 26.30 -5.08
C LYS A 206 -22.88 27.77 -5.50
N GLY A 207 -23.64 28.66 -4.90
CA GLY A 207 -23.61 30.11 -5.12
C GLY A 207 -23.77 30.90 -3.83
N LYS A 208 -24.12 32.18 -3.91
CA LYS A 208 -24.34 33.06 -2.75
C LYS A 208 -25.81 32.96 -2.26
N ASP A 209 -26.29 31.76 -2.04
CA ASP A 209 -27.63 31.50 -1.52
C ASP A 209 -27.58 30.31 -0.56
N LEU A 210 -28.08 30.46 0.68
CA LEU A 210 -28.14 29.35 1.63
C LEU A 210 -29.10 28.23 1.18
N ALA A 211 -30.03 28.50 0.29
CA ALA A 211 -30.88 27.46 -0.30
C ALA A 211 -30.11 26.51 -1.21
N ASP A 212 -28.93 26.92 -1.71
CA ASP A 212 -28.06 26.11 -2.56
C ASP A 212 -26.94 25.39 -1.75
N ALA A 213 -27.15 25.20 -0.44
CA ALA A 213 -26.17 24.58 0.44
C ALA A 213 -25.85 23.13 0.00
N ILE A 214 -24.55 22.86 -0.14
CA ILE A 214 -24.01 21.53 -0.39
C ILE A 214 -23.76 20.81 0.93
N GLY A 215 -23.27 21.55 1.95
CA GLY A 215 -23.00 21.02 3.27
C GLY A 215 -22.87 22.13 4.32
N THR A 216 -23.26 21.80 5.54
CA THR A 216 -23.04 22.64 6.72
C THR A 216 -22.14 21.90 7.69
N VAL A 217 -21.10 22.57 8.19
CA VAL A 217 -20.11 21.93 9.03
C VAL A 217 -19.78 22.81 10.25
N THR A 218 -19.75 22.19 11.43
CA THR A 218 -19.29 22.79 12.68
C THR A 218 -17.88 22.31 13.03
N LEU A 219 -17.24 23.00 13.98
CA LEU A 219 -15.85 22.70 14.36
C LEU A 219 -15.68 21.23 14.76
N LYS A 220 -14.70 20.56 14.17
CA LYS A 220 -14.33 19.14 14.35
C LYS A 220 -15.40 18.11 13.96
N GLN A 221 -16.46 18.53 13.28
CA GLN A 221 -17.48 17.62 12.78
C GLN A 221 -17.40 17.50 11.25
N TRP A 222 -17.82 16.35 10.72
CA TRP A 222 -18.09 16.18 9.30
C TRP A 222 -19.48 16.76 8.98
N SER A 223 -19.63 17.33 7.80
CA SER A 223 -20.95 17.58 7.23
C SER A 223 -21.64 16.25 6.88
N ASP A 224 -22.95 16.29 6.70
CA ASP A 224 -23.64 15.28 5.93
C ASP A 224 -23.06 15.20 4.50
N TRP A 225 -23.30 14.09 3.82
CA TRP A 225 -22.98 13.94 2.42
C TRP A 225 -23.82 14.85 1.55
N GLY A 226 -23.14 15.69 0.77
CA GLY A 226 -23.75 16.50 -0.27
C GLY A 226 -23.66 15.84 -1.64
N THR A 227 -24.67 16.07 -2.48
CA THR A 227 -24.66 15.64 -3.88
C THR A 227 -24.37 16.84 -4.78
N VAL A 228 -23.43 16.66 -5.70
CA VAL A 228 -22.99 17.68 -6.67
C VAL A 228 -22.91 17.09 -8.07
N THR A 229 -22.98 17.96 -9.07
CA THR A 229 -22.78 17.57 -10.47
C THR A 229 -21.48 18.16 -10.96
N ILE A 230 -20.57 17.33 -11.45
CA ILE A 230 -19.30 17.70 -12.07
C ILE A 230 -19.35 17.29 -13.54
N GLY A 231 -19.33 18.26 -14.44
CA GLY A 231 -19.64 18.00 -15.85
C GLY A 231 -21.03 17.39 -15.98
N ALA A 232 -21.12 16.19 -16.54
CA ALA A 232 -22.37 15.44 -16.69
C ALA A 232 -22.57 14.35 -15.62
N ARG A 233 -21.65 14.23 -14.64
CA ARG A 233 -21.67 13.14 -13.66
C ARG A 233 -22.08 13.64 -12.28
N GLU A 234 -22.86 12.81 -11.60
CA GLU A 234 -23.25 13.04 -10.21
C GLU A 234 -22.18 12.49 -9.26
N GLY A 235 -21.81 13.27 -8.26
CA GLY A 235 -20.80 12.91 -7.27
C GLY A 235 -21.23 13.25 -5.84
N SER A 236 -20.62 12.55 -4.89
CA SER A 236 -20.81 12.74 -3.46
C SER A 236 -19.60 13.45 -2.85
N VAL A 237 -19.85 14.37 -1.92
CA VAL A 237 -18.82 15.16 -1.23
C VAL A 237 -19.23 15.43 0.21
N ARG A 238 -18.25 15.54 1.10
CA ARG A 238 -18.44 16.03 2.49
C ARG A 238 -17.30 16.95 2.89
N PHE A 239 -17.53 17.68 3.97
CA PHE A 239 -16.59 18.68 4.46
C PHE A 239 -16.26 18.41 5.93
N LYS A 240 -15.03 18.77 6.33
CA LYS A 240 -14.57 18.76 7.72
C LYS A 240 -14.01 20.14 8.08
N LEU A 241 -14.52 20.76 9.14
CA LEU A 241 -14.01 22.02 9.65
C LEU A 241 -13.06 21.73 10.81
N THR A 242 -11.75 21.82 10.56
CA THR A 242 -10.73 21.49 11.58
C THR A 242 -10.30 22.70 12.39
N GLU A 243 -10.46 23.91 11.85
CA GLU A 243 -10.21 25.16 12.56
C GLU A 243 -11.24 26.23 12.14
N LEU A 244 -11.77 26.95 13.11
CA LEU A 244 -12.50 28.21 12.91
C LEU A 244 -12.35 29.04 14.18
N SER A 245 -11.64 30.18 14.08
CA SER A 245 -11.51 31.10 15.21
C SER A 245 -12.79 31.91 15.42
N PRO A 246 -13.14 32.25 16.70
CA PRO A 246 -14.34 33.03 17.00
C PRO A 246 -14.38 34.42 16.33
N ASP A 247 -13.22 34.99 16.00
CA ASP A 247 -13.07 36.26 15.28
C ASP A 247 -13.06 36.13 13.75
N GLY A 248 -13.13 34.90 13.22
CA GLY A 248 -13.16 34.61 11.78
C GLY A 248 -11.83 34.80 11.07
N LYS A 249 -10.71 35.03 11.78
CA LYS A 249 -9.41 35.22 11.11
C LYS A 249 -8.75 33.92 10.67
N ARG A 250 -9.05 32.82 11.34
CA ARG A 250 -8.46 31.51 11.06
C ARG A 250 -9.55 30.53 10.69
N MET A 251 -9.34 29.85 9.56
CA MET A 251 -10.19 28.75 9.09
C MET A 251 -9.33 27.68 8.41
N LYS A 252 -9.62 26.43 8.72
CA LYS A 252 -9.18 25.26 7.95
C LYS A 252 -10.40 24.42 7.62
N LEU A 253 -10.75 24.37 6.34
CA LEU A 253 -11.87 23.61 5.79
C LEU A 253 -11.34 22.56 4.83
N TYR A 254 -11.47 21.30 5.18
CA TYR A 254 -11.15 20.16 4.31
C TYR A 254 -12.39 19.75 3.51
N ARG A 255 -12.21 19.49 2.22
CA ARG A 255 -13.19 18.90 1.30
C ARG A 255 -12.70 17.52 0.88
N SER A 256 -13.51 16.49 1.12
CA SER A 256 -13.20 15.13 0.65
C SER A 256 -13.05 15.09 -0.87
N GLN A 257 -12.48 14.00 -1.39
CA GLN A 257 -12.64 13.68 -2.81
C GLN A 257 -14.11 13.78 -3.23
N ILE A 258 -14.36 14.11 -4.48
CA ILE A 258 -15.70 13.97 -5.08
C ILE A 258 -15.69 12.67 -5.88
N MET A 259 -16.35 11.66 -5.32
CA MET A 259 -16.49 10.36 -5.95
C MET A 259 -17.82 10.27 -6.70
N PRO A 260 -17.84 9.62 -7.89
CA PRO A 260 -19.10 9.41 -8.61
C PRO A 260 -20.04 8.51 -7.83
N THR A 261 -21.34 8.64 -8.08
CA THR A 261 -22.36 7.84 -7.39
C THR A 261 -22.56 6.45 -8.01
N SER A 262 -21.82 6.09 -9.06
CA SER A 262 -21.99 4.79 -9.76
C SER A 262 -20.77 4.28 -10.51
N GLU A 263 -19.98 5.14 -11.16
CA GLU A 263 -19.00 4.74 -12.18
C GLU A 263 -17.68 4.18 -11.60
N PHE A 264 -17.58 4.02 -10.30
CA PHE A 264 -16.44 3.39 -9.62
C PHE A 264 -16.55 1.85 -9.55
N ALA A 265 -17.55 1.26 -10.20
CA ALA A 265 -17.81 -0.19 -10.13
C ALA A 265 -18.14 -0.80 -11.49
N GLU A 266 -17.80 -2.06 -11.65
CA GLU A 266 -18.12 -2.89 -12.82
C GLU A 266 -18.93 -4.13 -12.40
N PRO A 267 -20.16 -4.30 -12.92
CA PRO A 267 -20.89 -3.35 -13.78
C PRO A 267 -21.32 -2.09 -13.01
N VAL A 268 -21.47 -0.97 -13.70
CA VAL A 268 -21.84 0.34 -13.12
C VAL A 268 -23.10 0.30 -12.23
N ALA A 269 -24.03 -0.58 -12.54
CA ALA A 269 -25.28 -0.72 -11.78
C ALA A 269 -25.03 -1.08 -10.30
N ILE A 270 -24.02 -1.92 -10.00
CA ILE A 270 -23.71 -2.31 -8.62
C ILE A 270 -23.17 -1.12 -7.80
N GLY A 271 -22.42 -0.21 -8.43
CA GLY A 271 -21.94 1.01 -7.76
C GLY A 271 -23.10 1.86 -7.24
N ARG A 272 -24.13 2.07 -8.08
CA ARG A 272 -25.34 2.80 -7.68
C ARG A 272 -26.09 2.10 -6.55
N GLU A 273 -26.25 0.78 -6.63
CA GLU A 273 -26.90 0.02 -5.56
C GLU A 273 -26.15 0.13 -4.23
N LEU A 274 -24.82 0.00 -4.26
CA LEU A 274 -23.98 0.12 -3.06
C LEU A 274 -24.10 1.52 -2.42
N VAL A 275 -24.08 2.58 -3.23
CA VAL A 275 -24.28 3.95 -2.72
C VAL A 275 -25.65 4.10 -2.06
N GLN A 276 -26.70 3.56 -2.66
CA GLN A 276 -28.06 3.62 -2.10
C GLN A 276 -28.22 2.80 -0.81
N LYS A 277 -27.55 1.67 -0.69
CA LYS A 277 -27.67 0.73 0.45
C LYS A 277 -26.73 1.06 1.61
N ILE A 278 -25.53 1.49 1.29
CA ILE A 278 -24.44 1.64 2.27
C ILE A 278 -24.10 3.11 2.51
N GLY A 279 -24.19 3.93 1.47
CA GLY A 279 -23.76 5.31 1.42
C GLY A 279 -22.66 5.55 0.39
N PRO A 280 -22.24 6.83 0.20
CA PRO A 280 -21.22 7.20 -0.77
C PRO A 280 -19.90 6.45 -0.58
N TYR A 281 -19.32 6.03 -1.70
CA TYR A 281 -17.96 5.48 -1.70
C TYR A 281 -16.93 6.60 -1.57
N GLN A 282 -15.86 6.35 -0.85
CA GLN A 282 -14.73 7.28 -0.71
C GLN A 282 -13.45 6.51 -0.40
N GLU A 283 -12.36 6.94 -0.99
CA GLU A 283 -11.02 6.58 -0.52
C GLU A 283 -10.63 7.43 0.70
N HIS A 284 -9.64 6.96 1.47
CA HIS A 284 -9.04 7.73 2.55
C HIS A 284 -7.80 8.46 2.00
N VAL A 285 -7.80 9.76 2.00
CA VAL A 285 -6.68 10.58 1.49
C VAL A 285 -6.22 11.64 2.48
N SER A 286 -6.90 11.78 3.62
CA SER A 286 -6.67 12.87 4.58
C SER A 286 -5.33 12.76 5.31
N GLN A 287 -4.66 11.60 5.35
CA GLN A 287 -3.32 11.48 5.93
C GLN A 287 -2.30 12.38 5.23
N MET A 288 -2.41 12.55 3.91
CA MET A 288 -1.59 13.53 3.18
C MET A 288 -1.83 14.96 3.70
N PHE A 289 -3.09 15.30 3.97
CA PHE A 289 -3.46 16.62 4.50
C PHE A 289 -3.05 16.81 5.97
N ALA A 290 -2.94 15.72 6.74
CA ALA A 290 -2.40 15.79 8.10
C ALA A 290 -0.92 16.13 8.09
N SER A 291 -0.14 15.55 7.19
CA SER A 291 1.28 15.91 7.03
C SER A 291 1.51 17.35 6.62
N MET A 292 0.54 17.94 5.93
CA MET A 292 0.53 19.35 5.53
C MET A 292 -0.08 20.30 6.58
N GLY A 293 -0.49 19.79 7.75
CA GLY A 293 -1.11 20.57 8.81
C GLY A 293 -2.51 21.11 8.51
N ALA A 294 -3.19 20.57 7.49
CA ALA A 294 -4.54 20.98 7.09
C ALA A 294 -5.65 20.29 7.89
N VAL A 295 -5.41 19.05 8.30
CA VAL A 295 -6.31 18.28 9.20
C VAL A 295 -5.52 17.69 10.36
N ASP A 296 -6.23 17.22 11.40
CA ASP A 296 -5.64 16.46 12.48
C ASP A 296 -5.65 14.94 12.18
N TYR A 297 -4.89 14.17 12.95
CA TYR A 297 -4.80 12.72 12.79
C TYR A 297 -6.15 12.02 13.03
N ASP A 298 -6.96 12.53 13.95
CA ASP A 298 -8.28 11.96 14.23
C ASP A 298 -9.19 12.03 12.98
N THR A 299 -9.09 13.10 12.20
CA THR A 299 -9.79 13.23 10.91
C THR A 299 -9.37 12.12 9.92
N CYS A 300 -8.08 11.75 9.90
CA CYS A 300 -7.60 10.66 9.06
C CYS A 300 -8.18 9.31 9.49
N VAL A 301 -8.18 9.06 10.80
CA VAL A 301 -8.76 7.82 11.36
C VAL A 301 -10.25 7.74 11.09
N GLU A 302 -10.99 8.83 11.23
CA GLU A 302 -12.43 8.89 10.93
C GLU A 302 -12.74 8.60 9.46
N GLU A 303 -11.94 9.14 8.54
CA GLU A 303 -12.10 8.89 7.10
C GLU A 303 -11.78 7.44 6.75
N ALA A 304 -10.66 6.92 7.26
CA ALA A 304 -10.26 5.54 7.06
C ALA A 304 -11.23 4.52 7.70
N ASP A 305 -11.79 4.84 8.87
CA ASP A 305 -12.82 4.01 9.52
C ASP A 305 -14.12 4.00 8.72
N TYR A 306 -14.51 5.14 8.16
CA TYR A 306 -15.65 5.19 7.24
C TYR A 306 -15.48 4.24 6.06
N GLN A 307 -14.30 4.25 5.41
CA GLN A 307 -13.99 3.35 4.30
C GLN A 307 -13.98 1.88 4.75
N ALA A 308 -13.35 1.58 5.90
CA ALA A 308 -13.31 0.23 6.46
C ALA A 308 -14.71 -0.32 6.75
N GLN A 309 -15.61 0.50 7.33
CA GLN A 309 -17.00 0.13 7.57
C GLN A 309 -17.80 -0.04 6.27
N TRP A 310 -17.50 0.79 5.27
CA TRP A 310 -18.08 0.65 3.95
C TRP A 310 -17.72 -0.69 3.32
N PHE A 311 -16.44 -1.12 3.40
CA PHE A 311 -15.97 -2.42 2.88
C PHE A 311 -16.65 -3.59 3.58
N ALA A 312 -16.76 -3.56 4.91
CA ALA A 312 -17.43 -4.62 5.66
C ALA A 312 -18.92 -4.74 5.28
N LYS A 313 -19.63 -3.61 5.14
CA LYS A 313 -21.03 -3.60 4.69
C LYS A 313 -21.17 -4.05 3.24
N ALA A 314 -20.25 -3.64 2.36
CA ALA A 314 -20.23 -4.10 0.97
C ALA A 314 -20.02 -5.61 0.88
N ALA A 315 -19.11 -6.17 1.70
CA ALA A 315 -18.91 -7.61 1.78
C ALA A 315 -20.21 -8.34 2.11
N LEU A 316 -20.92 -7.93 3.16
CA LEU A 316 -22.18 -8.53 3.57
C LEU A 316 -23.26 -8.40 2.49
N TYR A 317 -23.37 -7.21 1.88
CA TYR A 317 -24.34 -7.01 0.81
C TYR A 317 -24.05 -7.89 -0.41
N LEU A 318 -22.78 -7.94 -0.85
CA LEU A 318 -22.40 -8.68 -2.04
C LEU A 318 -22.47 -10.20 -1.85
N THR A 319 -22.15 -10.69 -0.66
CA THR A 319 -22.23 -12.13 -0.36
C THR A 319 -23.66 -12.58 -0.07
N GLN A 320 -24.40 -11.87 0.78
CA GLN A 320 -25.71 -12.31 1.25
C GLN A 320 -26.87 -11.95 0.31
N GLU A 321 -26.84 -10.73 -0.29
CA GLU A 321 -27.94 -10.29 -1.15
C GLU A 321 -27.64 -10.46 -2.65
N LYS A 322 -26.37 -10.43 -3.06
CA LYS A 322 -25.96 -10.60 -4.47
C LYS A 322 -25.44 -12.00 -4.80
N GLY A 323 -25.32 -12.86 -3.79
CA GLY A 323 -24.95 -14.26 -3.94
C GLY A 323 -23.51 -14.44 -4.43
N CYS A 324 -22.58 -13.60 -3.98
CA CYS A 324 -21.16 -13.85 -4.21
C CYS A 324 -20.67 -14.93 -3.25
N ASP A 325 -20.02 -15.94 -3.80
CA ASP A 325 -19.37 -17.01 -3.05
C ASP A 325 -18.02 -16.58 -2.49
N LEU A 326 -17.32 -15.66 -3.20
CA LEU A 326 -16.04 -15.14 -2.81
C LEU A 326 -16.08 -13.61 -2.73
N PHE A 327 -15.45 -13.09 -1.67
CA PHE A 327 -15.27 -11.65 -1.49
C PHE A 327 -13.81 -11.34 -1.18
N TYR A 328 -13.25 -10.40 -1.90
CA TYR A 328 -11.89 -9.88 -1.72
C TYR A 328 -11.92 -8.38 -1.52
N CYS A 329 -11.17 -7.87 -0.54
CA CYS A 329 -10.92 -6.44 -0.46
C CYS A 329 -9.48 -6.15 -0.04
N HIS A 330 -9.08 -4.90 -0.24
CA HIS A 330 -7.81 -4.36 0.21
C HIS A 330 -8.04 -3.02 0.93
N TRP A 331 -7.53 -2.89 2.16
CA TRP A 331 -7.58 -1.66 2.96
C TRP A 331 -6.18 -1.19 3.27
N HIS A 332 -5.83 0.01 2.77
CA HIS A 332 -4.44 0.49 2.68
C HIS A 332 -3.97 1.28 3.90
N PHE A 333 -4.85 1.86 4.70
CA PHE A 333 -4.52 2.87 5.72
C PHE A 333 -3.45 2.44 6.73
N LEU A 334 -3.30 1.15 7.06
CA LEU A 334 -2.23 0.70 7.95
C LEU A 334 -0.84 0.87 7.34
N ASP A 335 -0.70 0.72 6.02
CA ASP A 335 0.55 0.99 5.31
C ASP A 335 0.98 2.44 5.52
N ASP A 336 0.08 3.40 5.25
CA ASP A 336 0.34 4.82 5.45
C ASP A 336 0.80 5.12 6.89
N ILE A 337 0.10 4.55 7.88
CA ILE A 337 0.38 4.82 9.29
C ILE A 337 1.69 4.17 9.75
N ASN A 338 1.97 2.96 9.34
CA ASN A 338 3.18 2.27 9.72
C ASN A 338 4.44 2.95 9.14
N HIS A 339 4.39 3.46 7.93
CA HIS A 339 5.50 4.22 7.34
C HIS A 339 5.96 5.39 8.25
N TRP A 340 5.05 6.03 8.94
CA TRP A 340 5.32 7.21 9.74
C TRP A 340 5.55 6.92 11.22
N HIS A 341 4.94 5.85 11.74
CA HIS A 341 4.85 5.64 13.19
C HIS A 341 5.55 4.38 13.70
N LEU A 342 5.63 3.28 12.90
CA LEU A 342 6.07 1.98 13.40
C LEU A 342 7.49 2.00 13.98
N ALA A 343 8.45 2.65 13.33
CA ALA A 343 9.83 2.72 13.82
C ALA A 343 9.92 3.40 15.18
N HIS A 344 9.08 4.39 15.44
CA HIS A 344 9.04 5.12 16.72
C HIS A 344 8.54 4.25 17.89
N LEU A 345 8.00 3.07 17.61
CA LEU A 345 7.61 2.09 18.63
C LEU A 345 8.79 1.24 19.10
N ASP A 346 9.87 1.17 18.30
CA ASP A 346 10.99 0.26 18.54
C ASP A 346 12.14 0.94 19.29
N PRO A 347 12.41 0.56 20.56
CA PRO A 347 13.52 1.14 21.33
C PRO A 347 14.92 0.92 20.73
N LYS A 348 15.05 0.00 19.76
CA LYS A 348 16.31 -0.26 19.05
C LYS A 348 16.50 0.63 17.83
N TRP A 349 15.47 1.34 17.40
CA TRP A 349 15.60 2.24 16.26
C TRP A 349 16.53 3.40 16.58
N VAL A 350 17.39 3.76 15.64
CA VAL A 350 18.48 4.77 15.85
C VAL A 350 17.98 6.17 16.23
N ARG A 351 16.72 6.49 15.94
CA ARG A 351 16.08 7.78 16.27
C ARG A 351 14.94 7.65 17.30
N TYR A 352 14.88 6.53 18.02
CA TYR A 352 13.84 6.33 19.05
C TYR A 352 13.90 7.41 20.12
N ASP A 353 12.75 8.01 20.43
CA ASP A 353 12.57 8.93 21.55
C ASP A 353 11.44 8.44 22.45
N ALA A 354 11.77 8.08 23.67
CA ALA A 354 10.82 7.58 24.66
C ALA A 354 9.73 8.62 25.04
N LYS A 355 9.96 9.92 24.79
CA LYS A 355 8.96 10.98 25.07
C LYS A 355 7.91 11.06 23.96
N GLU A 356 8.32 10.82 22.72
CA GLU A 356 7.42 10.84 21.54
C GLU A 356 6.73 9.50 21.32
N ALA A 357 7.32 8.38 21.74
CA ALA A 357 6.79 7.03 21.54
C ALA A 357 5.32 6.86 21.92
N PRO A 358 4.79 7.43 23.05
CA PRO A 358 3.36 7.30 23.39
C PRO A 358 2.42 7.88 22.33
N HIS A 359 2.79 8.98 21.67
CA HIS A 359 2.01 9.56 20.57
C HIS A 359 1.93 8.59 19.38
N HIS A 360 3.05 7.99 19.00
CA HIS A 360 3.12 7.03 17.90
C HIS A 360 2.36 5.73 18.23
N TRP A 361 2.46 5.24 19.47
CA TRP A 361 1.67 4.09 19.94
C TRP A 361 0.17 4.34 19.83
N GLU A 362 -0.29 5.54 20.17
CA GLU A 362 -1.71 5.90 20.06
C GLU A 362 -2.17 5.97 18.61
N ALA A 363 -1.33 6.51 17.72
CA ALA A 363 -1.62 6.56 16.29
C ALA A 363 -1.82 5.16 15.69
N VAL A 364 -0.88 4.26 15.91
CA VAL A 364 -0.95 2.88 15.40
C VAL A 364 -2.12 2.12 16.04
N ARG A 365 -2.36 2.30 17.35
CA ARG A 365 -3.50 1.69 18.06
C ARG A 365 -4.83 2.05 17.43
N LYS A 366 -5.08 3.35 17.14
CA LYS A 366 -6.32 3.82 16.50
C LYS A 366 -6.53 3.19 15.13
N ALA A 367 -5.48 3.02 14.35
CA ALA A 367 -5.56 2.34 13.06
C ALA A 367 -5.94 0.85 13.20
N TYR A 368 -5.32 0.12 14.15
CA TYR A 368 -5.70 -1.27 14.45
C TYR A 368 -7.12 -1.39 15.01
N GLN A 369 -7.59 -0.41 15.78
CA GLN A 369 -8.97 -0.36 16.25
C GLN A 369 -9.97 -0.14 15.10
N ALA A 370 -9.61 0.57 14.03
CA ALA A 370 -10.44 0.68 12.83
C ALA A 370 -10.58 -0.69 12.13
N VAL A 371 -9.48 -1.46 12.03
CA VAL A 371 -9.53 -2.85 11.53
C VAL A 371 -10.43 -3.71 12.43
N ASP A 372 -10.31 -3.59 13.76
CA ASP A 372 -11.13 -4.34 14.72
C ASP A 372 -12.62 -4.08 14.54
N ARG A 373 -13.02 -2.80 14.37
CA ARG A 373 -14.41 -2.41 14.09
C ARG A 373 -14.90 -2.90 12.74
N MET A 374 -14.05 -2.84 11.70
CA MET A 374 -14.35 -3.42 10.38
C MET A 374 -14.66 -4.92 10.50
N MET A 375 -13.80 -5.65 11.21
CA MET A 375 -13.98 -7.07 11.44
C MET A 375 -15.19 -7.38 12.31
N ALA A 376 -15.52 -6.55 13.32
CA ALA A 376 -16.73 -6.72 14.12
C ALA A 376 -17.99 -6.63 13.24
N THR A 377 -18.04 -5.66 12.33
CA THR A 377 -19.16 -5.51 11.39
C THR A 377 -19.26 -6.72 10.45
N LEU A 378 -18.14 -7.15 9.87
CA LEU A 378 -18.13 -8.30 8.97
C LEU A 378 -18.55 -9.59 9.68
N LEU A 379 -17.95 -9.89 10.83
CA LEU A 379 -18.16 -11.12 11.57
C LEU A 379 -19.59 -11.26 12.12
N ALA A 380 -20.32 -10.16 12.29
CA ALA A 380 -21.73 -10.18 12.65
C ALA A 380 -22.63 -10.88 11.60
N GLY A 381 -22.19 -10.94 10.35
CA GLY A 381 -22.93 -11.60 9.26
C GLY A 381 -22.29 -12.91 8.75
N VAL A 382 -21.17 -13.33 9.33
CA VAL A 382 -20.48 -14.59 8.97
C VAL A 382 -21.12 -15.76 9.70
N THR A 383 -21.29 -16.87 8.99
CA THR A 383 -21.82 -18.13 9.50
C THR A 383 -20.68 -19.12 9.85
N PRO A 384 -20.97 -20.21 10.60
CA PRO A 384 -19.97 -21.24 10.88
C PRO A 384 -19.44 -21.97 9.64
N ASP A 385 -20.15 -21.90 8.52
CA ASP A 385 -19.78 -22.56 7.26
C ASP A 385 -18.87 -21.68 6.38
N ASP A 386 -18.67 -20.43 6.77
CA ASP A 386 -17.85 -19.49 6.01
C ASP A 386 -16.38 -19.54 6.42
N TYR A 387 -15.50 -19.33 5.45
CA TYR A 387 -14.10 -19.06 5.70
C TYR A 387 -13.86 -17.55 5.81
N VAL A 388 -13.13 -17.14 6.84
CA VAL A 388 -12.69 -15.76 7.04
C VAL A 388 -11.17 -15.72 7.01
N VAL A 389 -10.62 -14.88 6.13
CA VAL A 389 -9.17 -14.69 5.99
C VAL A 389 -8.82 -13.23 6.23
N ILE A 390 -7.81 -12.97 7.07
CA ILE A 390 -7.11 -11.68 7.14
C ILE A 390 -5.71 -11.92 6.61
N ILE A 391 -5.29 -11.08 5.66
CA ILE A 391 -3.99 -11.18 5.03
C ILE A 391 -3.44 -9.79 4.75
N SER A 392 -2.13 -9.62 4.88
CA SER A 392 -1.40 -8.50 4.29
C SER A 392 -0.50 -8.99 3.16
N ASP A 393 -0.06 -8.09 2.34
CA ASP A 393 0.82 -8.35 1.20
C ASP A 393 2.30 -8.34 1.59
N HIS A 394 2.66 -7.59 2.62
CA HIS A 394 3.97 -7.51 3.24
C HIS A 394 3.86 -7.01 4.67
N GLY A 395 4.98 -6.87 5.32
CA GLY A 395 5.09 -6.21 6.61
C GLY A 395 5.74 -4.83 6.50
N CYS A 396 6.29 -4.36 7.60
CA CYS A 396 6.98 -3.08 7.71
C CYS A 396 8.04 -3.15 8.81
N SER A 397 9.16 -2.46 8.58
CA SER A 397 10.28 -2.44 9.53
C SER A 397 10.91 -1.06 9.64
N PRO A 398 11.56 -0.74 10.79
CA PRO A 398 12.31 0.50 10.93
C PRO A 398 13.42 0.64 9.89
N ILE A 399 13.54 1.84 9.32
CA ILE A 399 14.64 2.21 8.42
C ILE A 399 15.68 2.98 9.22
N ASN A 400 16.86 2.42 9.34
CA ASN A 400 18.00 3.04 10.02
C ASN A 400 18.90 3.81 9.05
N ARG A 401 19.12 3.24 7.86
CA ARG A 401 20.11 3.70 6.88
C ARG A 401 19.50 3.84 5.49
N ILE A 402 20.03 4.77 4.72
CA ILE A 402 19.70 4.98 3.31
C ILE A 402 20.91 4.57 2.46
N ALA A 403 20.68 3.68 1.50
CA ALA A 403 21.65 3.24 0.50
C ALA A 403 21.37 3.94 -0.84
N PHE A 404 22.38 4.63 -1.37
CA PHE A 404 22.33 5.28 -2.68
C PHE A 404 23.08 4.40 -3.67
N ILE A 405 22.36 3.52 -4.34
CA ILE A 405 22.94 2.50 -5.23
C ILE A 405 23.65 3.15 -6.41
N GLU A 406 23.07 4.17 -7.01
CA GLU A 406 23.66 4.94 -8.11
C GLU A 406 25.01 5.55 -7.70
N ARG A 407 25.07 6.10 -6.50
CA ARG A 407 26.32 6.66 -5.95
C ARG A 407 27.37 5.57 -5.73
N PHE A 408 26.98 4.44 -5.17
CA PHE A 408 27.88 3.29 -5.02
C PHE A 408 28.43 2.82 -6.37
N LEU A 409 27.56 2.66 -7.37
CA LEU A 409 27.93 2.25 -8.72
C LEU A 409 28.88 3.24 -9.40
N PHE A 410 28.66 4.54 -9.18
CA PHE A 410 29.55 5.58 -9.66
C PHE A 410 30.92 5.51 -8.96
N ASP A 411 30.94 5.43 -7.63
CA ASP A 411 32.19 5.34 -6.85
C ASP A 411 33.04 4.11 -7.20
N LYS A 412 32.37 3.02 -7.65
CA LYS A 412 33.01 1.78 -8.11
C LYS A 412 33.35 1.76 -9.61
N GLY A 413 33.03 2.82 -10.35
CA GLY A 413 33.36 2.97 -11.77
C GLY A 413 32.49 2.11 -12.69
N PHE A 414 31.25 1.82 -12.29
CA PHE A 414 30.23 1.22 -13.15
C PHE A 414 29.39 2.26 -13.87
N LEU A 415 29.24 3.46 -13.30
CA LEU A 415 28.56 4.60 -13.91
C LEU A 415 29.56 5.70 -14.28
N VAL A 416 29.25 6.43 -15.35
CA VAL A 416 30.04 7.54 -15.90
C VAL A 416 29.14 8.78 -15.94
N LEU A 417 29.66 9.96 -15.54
CA LEU A 417 28.95 11.23 -15.66
C LEU A 417 29.20 11.88 -17.02
N LYS A 418 28.22 12.57 -17.57
CA LYS A 418 28.29 13.35 -18.83
C LYS A 418 29.34 14.45 -18.78
N SER A 419 29.59 15.00 -17.59
CA SER A 419 30.62 16.02 -17.37
C SER A 419 31.37 15.73 -16.06
N PRO A 420 32.72 15.79 -16.05
CA PRO A 420 33.52 15.67 -14.83
C PRO A 420 33.26 16.82 -13.84
N ASP A 421 32.76 17.95 -14.33
CA ASP A 421 32.39 19.14 -13.52
C ASP A 421 30.91 19.11 -13.08
N ALA A 422 30.18 18.02 -13.34
CA ALA A 422 28.82 17.88 -12.83
C ALA A 422 28.82 18.05 -11.31
N PRO A 423 27.88 18.82 -10.76
CA PRO A 423 27.92 19.23 -9.36
C PRO A 423 27.93 18.00 -8.45
N LYS A 424 28.96 17.87 -7.66
CA LYS A 424 29.15 16.76 -6.72
C LYS A 424 28.20 16.80 -5.53
N SER A 425 27.31 17.79 -5.46
CA SER A 425 26.36 17.96 -4.36
C SER A 425 25.31 19.05 -4.63
N THR A 426 24.35 18.83 -5.48
CA THR A 426 23.13 19.66 -5.42
C THR A 426 21.93 18.75 -5.33
N MET A 427 21.17 18.89 -4.25
CA MET A 427 19.89 18.20 -4.03
C MET A 427 18.80 18.55 -5.06
N ALA A 428 19.15 19.25 -6.15
CA ALA A 428 18.25 19.83 -7.13
C ALA A 428 18.25 19.12 -8.48
N GLU A 429 19.25 18.30 -8.78
CA GLU A 429 19.34 17.62 -10.08
C GLU A 429 19.16 16.10 -9.89
N ASN A 430 18.37 15.52 -10.78
CA ASN A 430 18.21 14.08 -10.84
C ASN A 430 19.54 13.46 -11.34
N TRP A 431 20.15 12.57 -10.57
CA TRP A 431 21.35 11.84 -10.97
C TRP A 431 21.21 11.17 -12.35
N TYR A 432 20.02 10.70 -12.69
CA TYR A 432 19.68 10.13 -13.98
C TYR A 432 20.06 11.04 -15.15
N ASP A 433 19.81 12.34 -15.04
CA ASP A 433 20.11 13.33 -16.09
C ASP A 433 21.61 13.57 -16.24
N LEU A 434 22.39 13.32 -15.20
CA LEU A 434 23.84 13.54 -15.17
C LEU A 434 24.65 12.33 -15.65
N ILE A 435 24.04 11.12 -15.69
CA ILE A 435 24.74 9.89 -16.09
C ILE A 435 24.82 9.79 -17.62
N ASP A 436 25.99 9.46 -18.12
CA ASP A 436 26.20 9.01 -19.50
C ASP A 436 25.94 7.49 -19.58
N TRP A 437 24.71 7.15 -19.88
CA TRP A 437 24.27 5.75 -19.95
C TRP A 437 24.98 4.95 -21.04
N GLN A 438 25.44 5.61 -22.10
CA GLN A 438 26.14 4.93 -23.21
C GLN A 438 27.58 4.54 -22.84
N GLN A 439 28.25 5.34 -22.02
CA GLN A 439 29.60 5.05 -21.56
C GLN A 439 29.64 4.27 -20.24
N SER A 440 28.50 4.15 -19.56
CA SER A 440 28.39 3.40 -18.31
C SER A 440 28.38 1.89 -18.58
N LYS A 441 29.00 1.11 -17.70
CA LYS A 441 29.01 -0.37 -17.78
C LYS A 441 27.68 -1.00 -17.41
N VAL A 442 26.85 -0.27 -16.68
CA VAL A 442 25.53 -0.70 -16.24
C VAL A 442 24.53 0.41 -16.44
N TRP A 443 23.25 0.06 -16.43
CA TRP A 443 22.16 1.02 -16.42
C TRP A 443 21.06 0.57 -15.46
N LEU A 444 20.21 1.51 -15.05
CA LEU A 444 19.09 1.33 -14.14
C LEU A 444 17.85 1.91 -14.82
N HIS A 445 16.70 1.32 -14.58
CA HIS A 445 15.45 1.95 -15.02
C HIS A 445 15.18 3.22 -14.22
N GLU A 446 14.77 4.30 -14.91
CA GLU A 446 14.22 5.48 -14.30
C GLU A 446 12.79 5.20 -13.83
N GLY A 447 12.65 4.39 -12.78
CA GLY A 447 11.35 4.13 -12.18
C GLY A 447 10.97 5.23 -11.20
N VAL A 448 9.77 5.76 -11.29
CA VAL A 448 9.20 6.74 -10.34
C VAL A 448 9.24 6.20 -8.91
N PHE A 449 9.25 4.87 -8.76
CA PHE A 449 9.24 4.17 -7.49
C PHE A 449 10.20 2.98 -7.47
N LEU A 450 11.55 3.21 -7.61
CA LEU A 450 12.42 2.33 -6.86
C LEU A 450 12.80 0.99 -7.51
N ASP A 451 13.02 0.95 -8.82
CA ASP A 451 13.52 -0.25 -9.50
C ASP A 451 15.03 -0.48 -9.37
N THR A 452 15.65 0.19 -8.38
CA THR A 452 17.09 0.09 -8.11
C THR A 452 17.56 -1.30 -7.66
N PHE A 453 16.65 -2.24 -7.44
CA PHE A 453 17.02 -3.63 -7.19
C PHE A 453 17.39 -4.39 -8.47
N ASN A 454 17.01 -3.89 -9.66
CA ASN A 454 17.38 -4.43 -10.96
C ASN A 454 18.51 -3.60 -11.58
N ILE A 455 19.66 -4.20 -11.79
CA ILE A 455 20.80 -3.57 -12.45
C ILE A 455 21.05 -4.32 -13.78
N TYR A 456 21.11 -3.57 -14.86
CA TYR A 456 21.29 -4.11 -16.20
C TYR A 456 22.71 -3.88 -16.68
N VAL A 457 23.35 -4.88 -17.30
CA VAL A 457 24.69 -4.79 -17.85
C VAL A 457 24.63 -4.23 -19.26
N ASN A 458 25.42 -3.19 -19.52
CA ASN A 458 25.48 -2.51 -20.82
C ASN A 458 26.46 -3.22 -21.78
N ALA A 459 26.25 -4.51 -22.00
CA ALA A 459 26.99 -5.34 -22.94
C ALA A 459 26.08 -6.46 -23.45
N ALA A 460 26.41 -7.03 -24.59
CA ALA A 460 25.63 -8.13 -25.17
C ALA A 460 25.63 -9.35 -24.24
N ARG A 461 24.46 -9.82 -23.84
CA ARG A 461 24.31 -11.01 -22.98
C ARG A 461 25.06 -12.21 -23.57
N GLY A 462 25.83 -12.90 -22.74
CA GLY A 462 26.66 -14.04 -23.16
C GLY A 462 28.01 -13.66 -23.76
N SER A 463 28.35 -12.37 -23.91
CA SER A 463 29.69 -11.94 -24.28
C SER A 463 30.65 -12.04 -23.09
N ALA A 464 31.96 -12.16 -23.37
CA ALA A 464 32.98 -12.15 -22.34
C ALA A 464 32.99 -10.84 -21.51
N GLU A 465 32.65 -9.73 -22.15
CA GLU A 465 32.50 -8.43 -21.50
C GLU A 465 31.33 -8.43 -20.52
N TYR A 466 30.17 -8.91 -20.96
CA TYR A 466 28.98 -9.05 -20.09
C TYR A 466 29.28 -9.88 -18.84
N GLU A 467 29.87 -11.07 -19.03
CA GLU A 467 30.22 -11.96 -17.91
C GLU A 467 31.25 -11.33 -16.95
N ALA A 468 32.17 -10.54 -17.47
CA ALA A 468 33.15 -9.83 -16.65
C ALA A 468 32.51 -8.72 -15.83
N ILE A 469 31.68 -7.87 -16.45
CA ILE A 469 30.97 -6.78 -15.77
C ILE A 469 30.02 -7.34 -14.70
N GLN A 470 29.20 -8.35 -15.05
CA GLN A 470 28.26 -8.98 -14.12
C GLN A 470 28.98 -9.57 -12.89
N ARG A 471 30.06 -10.33 -13.12
CA ARG A 471 30.87 -10.92 -12.04
C ARG A 471 31.47 -9.85 -11.12
N ASP A 472 32.06 -8.80 -11.70
CA ASP A 472 32.68 -7.72 -10.94
C ASP A 472 31.60 -6.93 -10.16
N LEU A 473 30.44 -6.64 -10.76
CA LEU A 473 29.32 -5.99 -10.10
C LEU A 473 28.81 -6.81 -8.90
N VAL A 474 28.58 -8.11 -9.10
CA VAL A 474 28.15 -9.02 -8.03
C VAL A 474 29.16 -9.02 -6.87
N ARG A 475 30.47 -9.08 -7.18
CA ARG A 475 31.53 -9.04 -6.16
C ARG A 475 31.50 -7.73 -5.37
N GLU A 476 31.45 -6.58 -6.05
CA GLU A 476 31.46 -5.27 -5.38
C GLU A 476 30.22 -5.07 -4.49
N LEU A 477 29.05 -5.48 -4.98
CA LEU A 477 27.80 -5.40 -4.19
C LEU A 477 27.81 -6.32 -2.97
N ARG A 478 28.34 -7.54 -3.09
CA ARG A 478 28.44 -8.49 -1.97
C ARG A 478 29.43 -8.05 -0.90
N THR A 479 30.43 -7.25 -1.28
CA THR A 479 31.44 -6.73 -0.37
C THR A 479 31.18 -5.28 0.06
N TRP A 480 30.01 -4.76 -0.23
CA TRP A 480 29.60 -3.42 0.20
C TRP A 480 29.26 -3.43 1.68
N VAL A 481 30.17 -2.93 2.51
CA VAL A 481 30.04 -2.88 3.97
C VAL A 481 29.67 -1.46 4.42
N ASP A 482 28.80 -1.35 5.39
CA ASP A 482 28.55 -0.14 6.16
C ASP A 482 29.39 -0.17 7.44
N ASP A 483 30.49 0.58 7.45
CA ASP A 483 31.38 0.65 8.61
C ASP A 483 30.69 1.18 9.87
N LYS A 484 29.64 2.01 9.72
CA LYS A 484 28.89 2.54 10.86
C LYS A 484 27.97 1.49 11.49
N ALA A 485 27.29 0.71 10.66
CA ALA A 485 26.41 -0.35 11.11
C ALA A 485 27.13 -1.68 11.36
N GLN A 486 28.39 -1.81 10.92
CA GLN A 486 29.22 -3.02 11.01
C GLN A 486 28.54 -4.25 10.38
N GLN A 487 27.93 -4.05 9.21
CA GLN A 487 27.26 -5.12 8.45
C GLN A 487 27.31 -4.85 6.94
N THR A 488 27.03 -5.86 6.13
CA THR A 488 26.85 -5.70 4.69
C THR A 488 25.59 -4.88 4.39
N VAL A 489 25.62 -4.11 3.30
CA VAL A 489 24.46 -3.31 2.84
C VAL A 489 23.52 -4.18 2.04
N ALA A 490 24.04 -5.08 1.20
CA ALA A 490 23.27 -6.04 0.45
C ALA A 490 23.16 -7.37 1.21
N GLY A 491 21.96 -7.77 1.55
CA GLY A 491 21.66 -9.05 2.17
C GLY A 491 21.64 -10.20 1.16
N LEU A 492 21.32 -9.90 -0.11
CA LEU A 492 21.36 -10.87 -1.21
C LEU A 492 21.71 -10.17 -2.52
N VAL A 493 22.63 -10.74 -3.28
CA VAL A 493 22.99 -10.28 -4.64
C VAL A 493 22.98 -11.48 -5.57
N LEU A 494 22.07 -11.49 -6.54
CA LEU A 494 21.87 -12.59 -7.46
C LEU A 494 22.15 -12.16 -8.92
N PRO A 495 23.01 -12.87 -9.64
CA PRO A 495 22.99 -12.77 -11.10
C PRO A 495 21.64 -13.27 -11.63
N ARG A 496 21.18 -12.74 -12.76
CA ARG A 496 19.88 -13.03 -13.38
C ARG A 496 19.52 -14.54 -13.39
N ARG A 497 20.48 -15.39 -13.74
CA ARG A 497 20.30 -16.84 -13.80
C ARG A 497 19.90 -17.49 -12.47
N ASP A 498 20.20 -16.85 -11.36
CA ASP A 498 19.92 -17.37 -10.01
C ASP A 498 18.67 -16.72 -9.39
N ALA A 499 18.12 -15.67 -10.00
CA ALA A 499 16.95 -14.94 -9.46
C ALA A 499 15.67 -15.78 -9.48
N GLU A 500 15.59 -16.85 -10.29
CA GLU A 500 14.49 -17.81 -10.25
C GLU A 500 14.29 -18.45 -8.88
N LEU A 501 15.34 -18.54 -8.05
CA LEU A 501 15.30 -19.06 -6.70
C LEU A 501 14.39 -18.26 -5.77
N ILE A 502 14.20 -16.99 -6.07
CA ILE A 502 13.32 -16.08 -5.33
C ILE A 502 12.06 -15.70 -6.12
N GLY A 503 11.72 -16.46 -7.16
CA GLY A 503 10.51 -16.29 -7.93
C GLY A 503 10.57 -15.21 -9.02
N LEU A 504 11.77 -14.78 -9.42
CA LEU A 504 11.98 -13.74 -10.42
C LEU A 504 12.55 -14.32 -11.71
N TRP A 505 11.87 -14.05 -12.83
CA TRP A 505 12.32 -14.37 -14.20
C TRP A 505 11.53 -13.51 -15.20
N GLY A 506 11.90 -13.57 -16.47
CA GLY A 506 11.24 -12.82 -17.55
C GLY A 506 12.12 -11.69 -18.12
N ASP A 507 11.66 -11.05 -19.18
CA ASP A 507 12.48 -10.10 -19.95
C ASP A 507 12.76 -8.80 -19.19
N GLN A 508 11.84 -8.39 -18.31
CA GLN A 508 11.98 -7.19 -17.48
C GLN A 508 12.94 -7.36 -16.30
N LEU A 509 13.44 -8.58 -16.04
CA LEU A 509 14.38 -8.80 -14.95
C LEU A 509 15.77 -8.28 -15.31
N GLY A 510 16.40 -7.54 -14.39
CA GLY A 510 17.78 -7.07 -14.49
C GLY A 510 18.80 -8.20 -14.57
N ASP A 511 20.02 -7.88 -14.96
CA ASP A 511 21.12 -8.84 -15.05
C ASP A 511 21.73 -9.16 -13.68
N VAL A 512 21.55 -8.26 -12.72
CA VAL A 512 21.87 -8.46 -11.29
C VAL A 512 20.71 -7.93 -10.44
N VAL A 513 20.25 -8.74 -9.51
CA VAL A 513 19.21 -8.39 -8.52
C VAL A 513 19.86 -8.15 -7.17
N VAL A 514 19.52 -7.02 -6.53
CA VAL A 514 20.05 -6.63 -5.23
C VAL A 514 18.92 -6.57 -4.21
N VAL A 515 19.04 -7.31 -3.12
CA VAL A 515 18.15 -7.23 -1.95
C VAL A 515 18.96 -6.64 -0.81
N LEU A 516 18.49 -5.56 -0.21
CA LEU A 516 19.20 -4.91 0.89
C LEU A 516 19.08 -5.72 2.19
N GLU A 517 20.03 -5.54 3.08
CA GLU A 517 19.95 -6.05 4.44
C GLU A 517 18.85 -5.33 5.22
N GLY A 518 18.41 -5.92 6.34
CA GLY A 518 17.38 -5.34 7.18
C GLY A 518 17.75 -3.97 7.74
N GLY A 519 16.77 -3.06 7.75
CA GLY A 519 16.98 -1.68 8.23
C GLY A 519 17.56 -0.71 7.20
N TYR A 520 17.80 -1.16 5.96
CA TYR A 520 18.19 -0.30 4.84
C TYR A 520 17.03 -0.01 3.90
N GLN A 521 17.04 1.20 3.35
CA GLN A 521 16.17 1.61 2.26
C GLN A 521 16.99 2.33 1.19
N THR A 522 16.55 2.33 -0.06
CA THR A 522 17.24 3.08 -1.12
C THR A 522 16.90 4.56 -1.06
N GLY A 523 17.90 5.41 -1.29
CA GLY A 523 17.71 6.84 -1.51
C GLY A 523 17.44 7.14 -2.97
N ARG A 524 16.69 8.21 -3.22
CA ARG A 524 16.28 8.64 -4.57
C ARG A 524 17.03 9.85 -5.09
N LYS A 525 17.66 10.61 -4.20
CA LYS A 525 18.31 11.86 -4.54
C LYS A 525 19.80 11.68 -4.61
N ASP A 526 20.45 12.59 -5.34
CA ASP A 526 21.89 12.69 -5.27
C ASP A 526 22.38 12.74 -3.82
N SER A 527 23.41 11.99 -3.56
CA SER A 527 24.09 11.96 -2.26
C SER A 527 25.60 12.05 -2.46
N PRO A 528 26.29 12.83 -1.62
CA PRO A 528 27.76 12.89 -1.64
C PRO A 528 28.40 11.57 -1.21
N THR A 529 27.64 10.67 -0.59
CA THR A 529 28.08 9.36 -0.09
C THR A 529 27.12 8.26 -0.50
N ALA A 530 27.62 7.04 -0.65
CA ALA A 530 26.80 5.88 -0.97
C ALA A 530 25.87 5.44 0.19
N LEU A 531 26.11 5.93 1.41
CA LEU A 531 25.33 5.62 2.60
C LEU A 531 25.07 6.87 3.43
N ALA A 532 23.86 6.98 3.97
CA ALA A 532 23.52 8.03 4.93
C ALA A 532 22.60 7.48 6.04
N ASP A 533 22.50 8.21 7.14
CA ASP A 533 21.47 7.95 8.16
C ASP A 533 20.08 8.30 7.60
N ASN A 534 19.06 7.56 7.98
CA ASN A 534 17.69 7.96 7.68
C ASN A 534 17.30 9.18 8.53
N ALA A 535 17.31 10.36 7.91
CA ALA A 535 16.86 11.63 8.50
C ALA A 535 15.46 12.04 8.03
N GLY A 536 14.84 11.25 7.15
CA GLY A 536 13.53 11.55 6.56
C GLY A 536 12.35 11.37 7.52
N HIS A 537 11.19 11.86 7.11
CA HIS A 537 9.94 11.68 7.83
C HIS A 537 9.43 10.23 7.74
N VAL A 538 9.70 9.55 6.64
CA VAL A 538 9.39 8.12 6.49
C VAL A 538 10.37 7.33 7.33
N ALA A 539 9.89 6.88 8.48
CA ALA A 539 10.71 6.23 9.51
C ALA A 539 10.80 4.71 9.32
N SER A 540 9.77 4.12 8.70
CA SER A 540 9.64 2.69 8.45
C SER A 540 9.36 2.43 6.97
N GLY A 541 9.65 1.24 6.51
CA GLY A 541 9.41 0.88 5.12
C GLY A 541 9.48 -0.62 4.88
N HIS A 542 9.36 -0.98 3.62
CA HIS A 542 9.35 -2.35 3.11
C HIS A 542 9.92 -2.39 1.68
N GLY A 543 9.92 -3.56 1.08
CA GLY A 543 10.05 -3.73 -0.37
C GLY A 543 11.42 -4.12 -0.87
N ARG A 544 12.49 -3.56 -0.34
CA ARG A 544 13.85 -3.74 -0.87
C ARG A 544 14.78 -4.50 0.03
N MET A 545 14.43 -4.60 1.29
CA MET A 545 15.19 -5.39 2.24
C MET A 545 14.71 -6.85 2.23
N LEU A 546 15.49 -7.69 2.88
CA LEU A 546 15.18 -9.11 3.03
C LEU A 546 13.76 -9.31 3.58
N PRO A 547 12.89 -10.07 2.90
CA PRO A 547 11.50 -10.31 3.36
C PRO A 547 11.44 -11.13 4.65
N THR A 548 12.59 -11.53 5.18
CA THR A 548 12.73 -12.26 6.43
C THR A 548 13.09 -11.37 7.62
N TYR A 549 13.41 -10.10 7.39
CA TYR A 549 13.84 -9.20 8.44
C TYR A 549 12.76 -8.97 9.50
N GLU A 550 13.19 -8.86 10.76
CA GLU A 550 12.35 -8.59 11.92
C GLU A 550 13.05 -7.63 12.88
N SER A 551 12.26 -6.75 13.47
CA SER A 551 12.66 -5.89 14.59
C SER A 551 11.83 -6.22 15.84
N THR A 552 11.80 -5.34 16.85
CA THR A 552 11.04 -5.61 18.08
C THR A 552 9.53 -5.71 17.81
N TYR A 553 8.98 -4.80 17.00
CA TYR A 553 7.55 -4.73 16.67
C TYR A 553 7.29 -4.82 15.17
N GLY A 554 8.29 -4.53 14.34
CA GLY A 554 8.22 -4.61 12.89
C GLY A 554 8.68 -5.97 12.36
N THR A 555 8.20 -6.32 11.18
CA THR A 555 8.63 -7.49 10.41
C THR A 555 8.31 -7.26 8.95
N GLU A 556 9.15 -7.72 8.04
CA GLU A 556 8.87 -7.73 6.60
C GLU A 556 7.87 -8.83 6.19
N LYS A 557 7.58 -9.75 7.12
CA LYS A 557 6.62 -10.83 6.88
C LYS A 557 5.19 -10.31 7.01
N ALA A 558 4.36 -10.69 6.06
CA ALA A 558 2.93 -10.48 6.08
C ALA A 558 2.24 -11.27 7.21
N ILE A 559 1.03 -10.84 7.60
CA ILE A 559 0.14 -11.66 8.44
C ILE A 559 -0.73 -12.56 7.56
N PHE A 560 -0.99 -13.77 8.02
CA PHE A 560 -2.02 -14.65 7.48
C PHE A 560 -2.80 -15.28 8.61
N VAL A 561 -4.08 -14.99 8.68
CA VAL A 561 -5.02 -15.53 9.67
C VAL A 561 -6.20 -16.13 8.93
N ILE A 562 -6.54 -17.36 9.23
CA ILE A 562 -7.67 -18.07 8.62
C ILE A 562 -8.51 -18.80 9.67
N SER A 563 -9.83 -18.64 9.57
CA SER A 563 -10.81 -19.40 10.35
C SER A 563 -11.92 -19.95 9.46
N GLY A 564 -12.53 -21.04 9.86
CA GLY A 564 -13.63 -21.67 9.14
C GLY A 564 -13.66 -23.18 9.38
N PRO A 565 -14.52 -23.92 8.66
CA PRO A 565 -14.64 -25.37 8.79
C PRO A 565 -13.32 -26.10 8.55
N GLY A 566 -12.95 -27.02 9.44
CA GLY A 566 -11.73 -27.82 9.30
C GLY A 566 -10.42 -27.08 9.49
N ILE A 567 -10.44 -25.82 9.95
CA ILE A 567 -9.24 -25.04 10.29
C ILE A 567 -8.90 -25.24 11.76
N LYS A 568 -7.63 -25.51 12.08
CA LYS A 568 -7.13 -25.62 13.44
C LYS A 568 -7.33 -24.32 14.22
N LYS A 569 -7.89 -24.42 15.42
CA LYS A 569 -8.18 -23.27 16.29
C LYS A 569 -6.99 -22.97 17.19
N GLY A 570 -6.67 -21.68 17.36
CA GLY A 570 -5.54 -21.24 18.17
C GLY A 570 -4.19 -21.78 17.69
N TYR A 571 -4.10 -22.17 16.42
CA TYR A 571 -2.89 -22.75 15.84
C TYR A 571 -1.95 -21.65 15.35
N GLU A 572 -0.70 -21.75 15.75
CA GLU A 572 0.39 -20.99 15.16
C GLU A 572 1.35 -21.94 14.44
N ARG A 573 1.62 -21.63 13.16
CA ARG A 573 2.57 -22.42 12.38
C ARG A 573 3.98 -22.32 12.98
N PRO A 574 4.60 -23.46 13.38
CA PRO A 574 5.96 -23.47 13.89
C PRO A 574 6.97 -23.26 12.74
N ALA A 575 7.26 -22.00 12.43
CA ALA A 575 8.09 -21.62 11.28
C ALA A 575 9.51 -22.20 11.32
N GLU A 576 10.08 -22.43 12.52
CA GLU A 576 11.40 -23.05 12.68
C GLU A 576 11.43 -24.51 12.18
N GLN A 577 10.28 -25.20 12.20
CA GLN A 577 10.16 -26.60 11.78
C GLN A 577 9.62 -26.76 10.36
N LEU A 578 8.62 -25.96 9.99
CA LEU A 578 7.88 -26.07 8.74
C LEU A 578 8.22 -24.99 7.71
N GLY A 579 9.03 -23.99 8.10
CA GLY A 579 9.21 -22.75 7.33
C GLY A 579 7.99 -21.84 7.44
N HIS A 580 8.12 -20.61 6.94
CA HIS A 580 6.98 -19.71 6.82
C HIS A 580 6.06 -20.16 5.68
N ILE A 581 4.75 -19.89 5.81
CA ILE A 581 3.86 -19.91 4.64
C ILE A 581 4.32 -18.80 3.70
N ARG A 582 4.21 -19.00 2.41
CA ARG A 582 4.53 -17.96 1.41
C ARG A 582 3.23 -17.37 0.89
N LEU A 583 3.23 -16.11 0.48
CA LEU A 583 2.03 -15.50 -0.10
C LEU A 583 1.52 -16.22 -1.34
N VAL A 584 2.42 -16.82 -2.12
CA VAL A 584 2.07 -17.67 -3.28
C VAL A 584 1.28 -18.93 -2.89
N ASP A 585 1.37 -19.38 -1.64
CA ASP A 585 0.68 -20.59 -1.13
C ASP A 585 -0.79 -20.31 -0.74
N VAL A 586 -1.19 -19.03 -0.64
CA VAL A 586 -2.51 -18.62 -0.14
C VAL A 586 -3.62 -19.07 -1.07
N THR A 587 -3.58 -18.69 -2.33
CA THR A 587 -4.62 -19.05 -3.31
C THR A 587 -4.76 -20.56 -3.54
N PRO A 588 -3.69 -21.36 -3.71
CA PRO A 588 -3.84 -22.82 -3.73
C PRO A 588 -4.49 -23.41 -2.49
N THR A 589 -4.17 -22.87 -1.30
CA THR A 589 -4.79 -23.30 -0.03
C THR A 589 -6.28 -22.96 0.00
N LEU A 590 -6.67 -21.75 -0.41
CA LEU A 590 -8.08 -21.35 -0.46
C LEU A 590 -8.86 -22.15 -1.50
N CYS A 591 -8.30 -22.40 -2.68
CA CYS A 591 -8.93 -23.24 -3.70
C CYS A 591 -9.18 -24.68 -3.20
N HIS A 592 -8.22 -25.24 -2.45
CA HIS A 592 -8.38 -26.54 -1.83
C HIS A 592 -9.56 -26.56 -0.84
N LEU A 593 -9.68 -25.55 0.02
CA LEU A 593 -10.78 -25.42 0.99
C LEU A 593 -12.15 -25.25 0.31
N LEU A 594 -12.18 -24.52 -0.81
CA LEU A 594 -13.38 -24.29 -1.60
C LEU A 594 -13.74 -25.45 -2.53
N GLY A 595 -12.87 -26.46 -2.66
CA GLY A 595 -13.07 -27.58 -3.57
C GLY A 595 -13.00 -27.20 -5.05
N ILE A 596 -12.29 -26.14 -5.41
CA ILE A 596 -12.10 -25.67 -6.79
C ILE A 596 -10.67 -25.85 -7.28
N GLN A 597 -10.52 -25.91 -8.61
CA GLN A 597 -9.20 -25.91 -9.23
C GLN A 597 -8.57 -24.51 -9.08
N PRO A 598 -7.28 -24.43 -8.74
CA PRO A 598 -6.60 -23.16 -8.63
C PRO A 598 -6.46 -22.45 -10.00
N PRO A 599 -6.05 -21.18 -10.02
CA PRO A 599 -5.63 -20.48 -11.23
C PRO A 599 -4.62 -21.28 -12.04
N ALA A 600 -4.68 -21.20 -13.36
CA ALA A 600 -3.88 -22.03 -14.26
C ALA A 600 -2.36 -21.87 -14.07
N GLN A 601 -1.92 -20.70 -13.61
CA GLN A 601 -0.51 -20.39 -13.37
C GLN A 601 -0.12 -20.45 -11.88
N ALA A 602 -1.00 -20.93 -11.00
CA ALA A 602 -0.69 -21.04 -9.57
C ALA A 602 0.48 -22.01 -9.33
N GLN A 603 1.44 -21.59 -8.51
CA GLN A 603 2.72 -22.27 -8.27
C GLN A 603 2.96 -22.56 -6.77
N GLY A 604 2.08 -22.05 -5.91
CA GLY A 604 2.16 -22.26 -4.46
C GLY A 604 1.74 -23.66 -4.04
N ALA A 605 2.05 -24.01 -2.79
CA ALA A 605 1.68 -25.26 -2.15
C ALA A 605 0.44 -25.07 -1.26
N ILE A 606 -0.27 -26.16 -0.97
CA ILE A 606 -1.37 -26.15 0.00
C ILE A 606 -0.77 -26.24 1.41
N ALA A 607 -1.19 -25.34 2.30
CA ALA A 607 -0.76 -25.31 3.70
C ALA A 607 -1.57 -26.32 4.55
N TYR A 608 -1.37 -27.60 4.32
CA TYR A 608 -2.11 -28.69 5.01
C TYR A 608 -1.96 -28.69 6.54
N ASP A 609 -0.86 -28.16 7.06
CA ASP A 609 -0.63 -28.08 8.50
C ASP A 609 -1.62 -27.17 9.23
N LEU A 610 -2.31 -26.29 8.53
CA LEU A 610 -3.38 -25.43 9.06
C LEU A 610 -4.70 -26.18 9.24
N LEU A 611 -4.85 -27.37 8.61
CA LEU A 611 -6.10 -28.11 8.54
C LEU A 611 -6.21 -29.14 9.67
N GLU A 612 -7.43 -29.33 10.21
CA GLU A 612 -7.74 -30.41 11.16
C GLU A 612 -7.56 -31.78 10.49
N GLY A 613 -7.07 -32.74 11.24
CA GLY A 613 -6.86 -34.11 10.75
C GLY A 613 -5.60 -34.29 9.88
N HIS A 614 -4.88 -33.25 9.59
CA HIS A 614 -3.57 -33.32 8.95
C HIS A 614 -2.47 -33.17 10.00
N GLU A 615 -1.79 -34.30 10.32
CA GLU A 615 -0.57 -34.25 11.12
C GLU A 615 0.57 -33.61 10.32
N MET A 616 1.54 -33.03 11.04
CA MET A 616 2.70 -32.34 10.44
C MET A 616 3.55 -33.35 9.64
N ALA A 617 3.15 -33.64 8.42
CA ALA A 617 4.06 -34.24 7.46
C ALA A 617 5.09 -33.18 7.09
N ARG A 618 6.38 -33.49 7.21
CA ARG A 618 7.44 -32.66 6.60
C ARG A 618 7.14 -32.56 5.10
N GLN A 619 6.46 -31.51 4.69
CA GLN A 619 6.39 -31.17 3.29
C GLN A 619 7.79 -30.65 2.90
N ARG A 620 8.54 -31.45 2.18
CA ARG A 620 9.62 -30.90 1.39
C ARG A 620 8.96 -29.89 0.44
N PRO A 621 9.50 -28.67 0.29
CA PRO A 621 9.04 -27.78 -0.76
C PRO A 621 9.04 -28.60 -2.05
N THR A 622 7.88 -28.67 -2.72
CA THR A 622 7.81 -29.31 -4.03
C THR A 622 8.77 -28.50 -4.90
N PRO A 623 9.82 -29.11 -5.46
CA PRO A 623 10.70 -28.38 -6.35
C PRO A 623 9.82 -27.78 -7.45
N THR A 624 9.96 -26.48 -7.70
CA THR A 624 9.37 -25.88 -8.90
C THR A 624 9.76 -26.75 -10.10
N PRO A 625 8.87 -27.04 -11.04
CA PRO A 625 9.10 -28.00 -12.14
C PRO A 625 10.33 -27.71 -13.02
N HIS A 626 11.00 -26.57 -12.83
CA HIS A 626 12.17 -26.12 -13.58
C HIS A 626 13.52 -26.34 -12.87
N VAL A 627 13.56 -27.12 -11.79
CA VAL A 627 14.74 -27.23 -10.93
C VAL A 627 15.51 -28.55 -11.11
N GLU A 628 15.50 -29.15 -12.28
CA GLU A 628 16.44 -30.21 -12.61
C GLU A 628 17.86 -29.63 -12.73
N GLY A 629 18.79 -30.12 -11.91
CA GLY A 629 20.21 -29.73 -11.97
C GLY A 629 20.64 -28.53 -11.13
N LEU A 630 19.93 -28.18 -10.04
CA LEU A 630 20.39 -27.17 -9.11
C LEU A 630 21.77 -27.50 -8.53
N SER A 631 22.68 -26.53 -8.59
CA SER A 631 23.93 -26.58 -7.85
C SER A 631 23.67 -26.64 -6.34
N ASP A 632 24.64 -27.13 -5.56
CA ASP A 632 24.51 -27.17 -4.09
C ASP A 632 24.26 -25.79 -3.49
N TYR A 633 24.85 -24.75 -4.09
CA TYR A 633 24.61 -23.35 -3.72
C TYR A 633 23.16 -22.92 -3.95
N LYS A 634 22.56 -23.26 -5.09
CA LYS A 634 21.13 -22.95 -5.37
C LYS A 634 20.20 -23.67 -4.41
N ARG A 635 20.51 -24.92 -4.09
CA ARG A 635 19.75 -25.70 -3.10
C ARG A 635 19.83 -25.09 -1.71
N TRP A 636 21.04 -24.68 -1.31
CA TRP A 636 21.28 -23.99 -0.06
C TRP A 636 20.52 -22.65 0.03
N LEU A 637 20.52 -21.83 -1.05
CA LEU A 637 19.75 -20.60 -1.12
C LEU A 637 18.25 -20.84 -0.89
N LEU A 638 17.65 -21.83 -1.58
CA LEU A 638 16.25 -22.17 -1.38
C LEU A 638 15.95 -22.55 0.08
N GLU A 639 16.78 -23.40 0.67
CA GLU A 639 16.62 -23.79 2.06
C GLU A 639 16.72 -22.64 3.03
N HIS A 640 17.69 -21.74 2.83
CA HIS A 640 17.98 -20.64 3.76
C HIS A 640 17.10 -19.41 3.53
N PHE A 641 16.82 -19.04 2.29
CA PHE A 641 15.97 -17.89 1.98
C PHE A 641 14.50 -18.13 2.40
N TYR A 642 13.98 -19.32 2.14
CA TYR A 642 12.57 -19.62 2.41
C TYR A 642 12.30 -20.32 3.74
N THR A 643 13.28 -20.98 4.34
CA THR A 643 13.06 -21.80 5.56
C THR A 643 13.71 -21.24 6.81
N LYS A 644 14.92 -20.69 6.73
CA LYS A 644 15.69 -20.23 7.89
C LYS A 644 15.78 -18.71 8.04
N GLY A 645 15.39 -17.97 7.02
CA GLY A 645 15.11 -16.54 7.12
C GLY A 645 16.30 -15.60 7.22
N VAL A 646 17.54 -16.05 7.31
CA VAL A 646 18.73 -15.15 7.30
C VAL A 646 19.89 -15.86 6.62
N LEU A 647 20.48 -15.22 5.62
CA LEU A 647 21.78 -15.59 5.08
C LEU A 647 22.86 -14.85 5.90
N SER A 648 23.57 -15.54 6.80
CA SER A 648 24.79 -15.00 7.39
C SER A 648 25.99 -15.35 6.50
N GLU A 649 27.03 -14.51 6.48
CA GLU A 649 28.25 -14.76 5.69
C GLU A 649 28.94 -16.10 6.04
N GLU A 650 28.79 -16.57 7.29
CA GLU A 650 29.33 -17.86 7.75
C GLU A 650 28.65 -19.09 7.13
N SER A 651 27.50 -18.88 6.49
CA SER A 651 26.69 -19.96 5.92
C SER A 651 26.75 -20.05 4.39
N ILE A 652 27.54 -19.22 3.71
CA ILE A 652 27.70 -19.27 2.25
C ILE A 652 28.83 -20.24 1.91
N PRO A 653 28.57 -21.40 1.28
CA PRO A 653 29.66 -22.26 0.80
C PRO A 653 30.46 -21.50 -0.27
N CYS A 654 31.78 -21.47 -0.17
CA CYS A 654 32.69 -20.89 -1.13
C CYS A 654 32.60 -21.54 -2.52
#